data_d17aa8dfd7f087513889a0b9f30fde2e
#
_entry.id   d17aa8dfd7f087513889a0b9f30fde2e
#
_cell.length_a   1.000
_cell.length_b   1.000
_cell.length_c   1.000
_cell.angle_alpha   90.00
_cell.angle_beta   90.00
_cell.angle_gamma   90.00
#
_symmetry.space_group_name_H-M   'P 1'
#
loop_
_entity.id
_entity.type
_entity.pdbx_description
1 polymer ?
#
loop_
_entity_poly.entity_id
_entity_poly.type
_entity_poly.pdbx_seq_one_letter_code
_entity_poly.pdbx_strand_id
1 'polypeptide(L)'
;MKKISRIIVTLLALVLLLGTLPVFAATAPYKSYTYSMAGKAMYSPDAYVPDRVITNFEMGLSTPLNGPKDIFVDSDRNIYISDTGNDRVIVCNPNWQYRFEITSFVNEHGVRDSLSRPQGLFVTSELIYVCDTANYRVVVFDRAGNFKEIIYAPQADVMGEDTIFHPVAISVDVSGRMYIVSDQTYSGIFSINEDGTFQSFIGVQKADVPLATQIRRMLFPGAVTEDFITATYNNIAIDADGFVYATTDDIDDATLANAIKNNKADYAPVKRLNSQGDDIMSRNGFFIPAGEVDFADPMMAGSNQTSGPSKIIDVALGENGMWSIIDSKRSRIYTYDSEGNMLFAFGDKGRQLGNLQNPSAITYSGSDLYVLDSSMNSVTVYKRTEYGDVIDQALYHSNTREYSKALEDWNEILKRNNNFDAAYVGIGTNLYRQGEYKASLVYFRAASDINSYSDSFKAIRKAWTEKYVLIAIVVIVVIIVLLAKFLKYVGKKNNEGTTKLGKRTLWEEFIYAFYLIVHPFDGFWDLKHEKRGSVRGALVVDAAVIISYMYYTVGRAYIFNPDKTGIRIINVLLTVLVPLMLWCVGNWCLTTLFDGEGTFKDIFIASSYSLFPLVIFMIPMTLVTNIASLDESKLISLFVSLAFVWLGMLLFFGMATTHGYSMGKNILIMIATVIGMMFIMFIIILFFNLIQQMVSFVTDIITEISFRV
;
A
#
# COMPACT_ATOMS: atom_id res chain seq x y z
N MET A 1 68.92 10.04 34.01
CA MET A 1 68.10 10.82 33.11
C MET A 1 67.61 10.07 31.85
N LYS A 2 68.45 9.39 31.04
CA LYS A 2 68.00 8.69 29.81
C LYS A 2 66.98 7.53 30.01
N LYS A 3 66.98 6.82 31.15
CA LYS A 3 66.00 5.77 31.44
C LYS A 3 64.61 6.31 31.82
N ILE A 4 64.57 7.42 32.57
CA ILE A 4 63.30 8.07 32.97
C ILE A 4 62.62 8.73 31.74
N SER A 5 63.39 9.33 30.85
CA SER A 5 62.88 9.89 29.61
C SER A 5 62.27 8.82 28.69
N ARG A 6 62.84 7.62 28.60
CA ARG A 6 62.26 6.49 27.83
C ARG A 6 60.97 5.97 28.43
N ILE A 7 60.89 5.90 29.77
CA ILE A 7 59.64 5.46 30.45
C ILE A 7 58.50 6.48 30.22
N ILE A 8 58.80 7.77 30.30
CA ILE A 8 57.82 8.84 30.03
C ILE A 8 57.39 8.82 28.59
N VAL A 9 58.27 8.62 27.63
CA VAL A 9 57.92 8.54 26.19
C VAL A 9 57.10 7.28 25.92
N THR A 10 57.40 6.15 26.55
CA THR A 10 56.60 4.92 26.40
C THR A 10 55.22 5.04 27.04
N LEU A 11 55.13 5.70 28.20
CA LEU A 11 53.82 6.01 28.83
C LEU A 11 53.00 6.99 28.01
N LEU A 12 53.58 8.01 27.43
CA LEU A 12 52.91 8.96 26.53
C LEU A 12 52.44 8.26 25.24
N ALA A 13 53.27 7.39 24.67
CA ALA A 13 52.89 6.58 23.50
C ALA A 13 51.76 5.61 23.82
N LEU A 14 51.77 5.01 25.04
CA LEU A 14 50.68 4.12 25.50
C LEU A 14 49.39 4.90 25.73
N VAL A 15 49.44 6.11 26.28
CA VAL A 15 48.28 7.00 26.47
C VAL A 15 47.72 7.48 25.12
N LEU A 16 48.59 7.79 24.15
CA LEU A 16 48.21 8.12 22.79
C LEU A 16 47.59 6.92 22.06
N LEU A 17 48.12 5.72 22.24
CA LEU A 17 47.54 4.48 21.69
C LEU A 17 46.20 4.11 22.34
N LEU A 18 46.03 4.36 23.64
CA LEU A 18 44.74 4.17 24.32
C LEU A 18 43.70 5.25 23.97
N GLY A 19 44.16 6.48 23.63
CA GLY A 19 43.30 7.57 23.15
C GLY A 19 42.78 7.41 21.69
N THR A 20 43.38 6.48 20.93
CA THR A 20 42.96 6.14 19.56
C THR A 20 42.18 4.82 19.46
N LEU A 21 41.75 4.25 20.58
CA LEU A 21 40.77 3.19 20.51
C LEU A 21 39.51 3.80 19.91
N PRO A 22 39.05 3.35 18.74
CA PRO A 22 37.78 3.79 18.26
C PRO A 22 36.77 3.48 19.36
N VAL A 23 36.10 4.50 19.86
CA VAL A 23 34.87 4.29 20.62
C VAL A 23 33.97 3.57 19.62
N PHE A 24 33.88 2.27 19.72
CA PHE A 24 32.83 1.53 19.03
C PHE A 24 31.54 2.12 19.60
N ALA A 25 30.92 3.02 18.85
CA ALA A 25 29.54 3.37 19.09
C ALA A 25 28.80 2.03 19.20
N ALA A 26 28.11 1.79 20.30
CA ALA A 26 27.38 0.57 20.51
C ALA A 26 26.47 0.39 19.29
N THR A 27 26.81 -0.57 18.42
CA THR A 27 25.99 -0.85 17.26
C THR A 27 24.70 -1.46 17.78
N ALA A 28 23.58 -0.90 17.39
CA ALA A 28 22.27 -1.46 17.74
C ALA A 28 22.25 -2.96 17.37
N PRO A 29 21.62 -3.83 18.18
CA PRO A 29 21.58 -5.28 17.92
C PRO A 29 20.63 -5.64 16.78
N TYR A 30 19.99 -4.65 16.17
CA TYR A 30 19.06 -4.77 15.06
C TYR A 30 19.59 -3.97 13.85
N LYS A 31 18.91 -4.13 12.71
CA LYS A 31 19.17 -3.35 11.50
C LYS A 31 18.00 -2.43 11.24
N SER A 32 18.28 -1.14 11.16
CA SER A 32 17.29 -0.14 10.76
C SER A 32 17.12 -0.13 9.24
N TYR A 33 15.89 0.06 8.79
CA TYR A 33 15.55 0.09 7.37
C TYR A 33 14.31 0.95 7.10
N THR A 34 14.08 1.22 5.84
CA THR A 34 12.85 1.80 5.29
C THR A 34 12.44 1.03 4.05
N TYR A 35 11.36 1.43 3.39
CA TYR A 35 10.90 0.79 2.16
C TYR A 35 11.05 1.70 0.95
N SER A 36 11.53 1.12 -0.15
CA SER A 36 11.37 1.73 -1.46
C SER A 36 9.91 1.60 -1.93
N MET A 37 9.52 2.41 -2.90
CA MET A 37 8.20 2.34 -3.52
C MET A 37 7.84 0.94 -4.06
N ALA A 38 8.84 0.16 -4.44
CA ALA A 38 8.64 -1.21 -4.92
C ALA A 38 8.39 -2.23 -3.79
N GLY A 39 8.29 -1.80 -2.53
CA GLY A 39 8.13 -2.66 -1.37
C GLY A 39 9.40 -3.42 -0.98
N LYS A 40 10.57 -2.96 -1.47
CA LYS A 40 11.85 -3.56 -1.13
C LYS A 40 12.45 -2.84 0.05
N ALA A 41 12.83 -3.59 1.08
CA ALA A 41 13.53 -3.05 2.24
C ALA A 41 14.92 -2.50 1.88
N MET A 42 15.22 -1.30 2.34
CA MET A 42 16.45 -0.57 2.12
C MET A 42 17.07 -0.20 3.47
N TYR A 43 18.32 -0.57 3.71
CA TYR A 43 19.00 -0.22 4.95
C TYR A 43 19.02 1.29 5.17
N SER A 44 18.83 1.69 6.42
CA SER A 44 18.87 3.07 6.89
C SER A 44 19.85 3.19 8.05
N PRO A 45 20.51 4.35 8.25
CA PRO A 45 21.14 4.65 9.52
C PRO A 45 20.16 4.55 10.68
N ASP A 46 20.65 4.22 11.87
CA ASP A 46 19.81 4.11 13.06
C ASP A 46 19.28 5.48 13.46
N ALA A 47 17.96 5.69 13.41
CA ALA A 47 17.31 6.88 13.91
C ALA A 47 17.15 6.84 15.45
N TYR A 48 17.07 5.64 16.02
CA TYR A 48 17.04 5.37 17.44
C TYR A 48 18.06 4.30 17.79
N VAL A 49 18.68 4.44 18.95
CA VAL A 49 19.58 3.45 19.53
C VAL A 49 19.17 3.14 20.97
N PRO A 50 19.33 1.90 21.44
CA PRO A 50 19.02 1.55 22.82
C PRO A 50 20.00 2.22 23.77
N ASP A 51 19.48 2.88 24.82
CA ASP A 51 20.29 3.51 25.87
C ASP A 51 20.41 2.55 27.06
N ARG A 52 19.28 2.13 27.62
CA ARG A 52 19.24 1.30 28.82
C ARG A 52 17.91 0.56 28.97
N VAL A 53 17.90 -0.43 29.84
CA VAL A 53 16.69 -1.13 30.28
C VAL A 53 16.37 -0.69 31.69
N ILE A 54 15.13 -0.35 31.97
CA ILE A 54 14.61 0.02 33.29
C ILE A 54 13.85 -1.20 33.84
N THR A 55 14.33 -1.70 34.96
CA THR A 55 13.73 -2.80 35.71
C THR A 55 13.22 -2.30 37.06
N ASN A 56 12.68 -3.19 37.88
CA ASN A 56 12.29 -2.87 39.25
C ASN A 56 13.43 -2.28 40.08
N PHE A 57 14.71 -2.64 39.79
CA PHE A 57 15.87 -2.12 40.53
C PHE A 57 16.12 -0.65 40.27
N GLU A 58 16.08 -0.23 39.01
CA GLU A 58 16.25 1.17 38.64
C GLU A 58 15.09 2.04 39.15
N MET A 59 13.89 1.46 39.21
CA MET A 59 12.70 2.14 39.77
C MET A 59 12.72 2.19 41.31
N GLY A 60 13.52 1.37 41.97
CA GLY A 60 13.52 1.22 43.43
C GLY A 60 12.32 0.45 43.98
N LEU A 61 11.73 -0.43 43.18
CA LEU A 61 10.59 -1.27 43.57
C LEU A 61 11.05 -2.51 44.31
N SER A 62 10.31 -2.84 45.37
CA SER A 62 10.55 -4.06 46.17
C SER A 62 10.13 -5.35 45.44
N THR A 63 9.15 -5.27 44.57
CA THR A 63 8.59 -6.37 43.79
C THR A 63 8.78 -6.10 42.29
N PRO A 64 9.21 -7.09 41.48
CA PRO A 64 9.29 -6.95 40.05
C PRO A 64 7.93 -6.63 39.43
N LEU A 65 7.94 -6.02 38.24
CA LEU A 65 6.78 -5.95 37.37
C LEU A 65 6.32 -7.36 37.00
N ASN A 66 5.04 -7.52 36.74
CA ASN A 66 4.45 -8.80 36.36
C ASN A 66 3.48 -8.65 35.20
N GLY A 67 3.95 -8.90 33.97
CA GLY A 67 3.14 -8.80 32.75
C GLY A 67 2.52 -7.42 32.56
N PRO A 68 3.29 -6.33 32.65
CA PRO A 68 2.75 -4.98 32.49
C PRO A 68 2.17 -4.77 31.08
N LYS A 69 1.09 -3.99 30.98
CA LYS A 69 0.33 -3.84 29.73
C LYS A 69 0.42 -2.48 29.09
N ASP A 70 0.49 -1.42 29.89
CA ASP A 70 0.49 -0.06 29.36
C ASP A 70 1.48 0.86 30.09
N ILE A 71 1.98 1.86 29.37
CA ILE A 71 2.88 2.89 29.88
C ILE A 71 2.49 4.25 29.34
N PHE A 72 2.35 5.22 30.21
CA PHE A 72 2.04 6.61 29.86
C PHE A 72 3.05 7.59 30.45
N VAL A 73 3.38 8.63 29.70
CA VAL A 73 4.26 9.72 30.16
C VAL A 73 3.46 11.02 30.11
N ASP A 74 3.37 11.71 31.25
CA ASP A 74 2.66 12.98 31.31
C ASP A 74 3.52 14.18 30.84
N SER A 75 2.91 15.38 30.81
CA SER A 75 3.59 16.64 30.43
C SER A 75 4.79 16.98 31.30
N ASP A 76 4.79 16.54 32.56
CA ASP A 76 5.88 16.73 33.52
C ASP A 76 6.93 15.62 33.44
N ARG A 77 6.78 14.70 32.46
CA ARG A 77 7.58 13.50 32.24
C ARG A 77 7.52 12.48 33.39
N ASN A 78 6.50 12.51 34.25
CA ASN A 78 6.26 11.40 35.16
C ASN A 78 5.76 10.18 34.38
N ILE A 79 6.13 9.01 34.83
CA ILE A 79 5.91 7.76 34.15
C ILE A 79 4.89 6.93 34.96
N TYR A 80 3.86 6.46 34.27
CA TYR A 80 2.80 5.63 34.81
C TYR A 80 2.83 4.28 34.12
N ILE A 81 2.79 3.18 34.89
CA ILE A 81 2.84 1.81 34.35
C ILE A 81 1.70 1.01 34.95
N SER A 82 0.86 0.43 34.09
CA SER A 82 -0.11 -0.59 34.47
C SER A 82 0.58 -1.92 34.68
N ASP A 83 0.88 -2.25 35.93
CA ASP A 83 1.49 -3.52 36.35
C ASP A 83 0.38 -4.57 36.58
N THR A 84 -0.16 -5.04 35.47
CA THR A 84 -1.43 -5.79 35.36
C THR A 84 -1.44 -7.06 36.18
N GLY A 85 -0.36 -7.82 36.20
CA GLY A 85 -0.30 -9.07 36.94
C GLY A 85 -0.07 -8.90 38.47
N ASN A 86 0.20 -7.67 38.91
CA ASN A 86 0.30 -7.30 40.33
C ASN A 86 -0.88 -6.43 40.78
N ASP A 87 -1.92 -6.26 39.97
CA ASP A 87 -3.14 -5.49 40.26
C ASP A 87 -2.86 -4.06 40.75
N ARG A 88 -1.88 -3.37 40.11
CA ARG A 88 -1.47 -2.01 40.51
C ARG A 88 -1.10 -1.11 39.33
N VAL A 89 -1.14 0.19 39.56
CA VAL A 89 -0.50 1.21 38.73
C VAL A 89 0.67 1.81 39.48
N ILE A 90 1.84 1.84 38.87
CA ILE A 90 3.06 2.41 39.46
C ILE A 90 3.28 3.80 38.86
N VAL A 91 3.67 4.74 39.72
CA VAL A 91 4.02 6.10 39.34
C VAL A 91 5.46 6.39 39.70
N CYS A 92 6.25 6.77 38.68
CA CYS A 92 7.65 7.18 38.82
C CYS A 92 7.85 8.63 38.40
N ASN A 93 8.92 9.24 38.93
CA ASN A 93 9.35 10.55 38.46
C ASN A 93 10.15 10.44 37.11
N PRO A 94 10.53 11.56 36.45
CA PRO A 94 11.29 11.54 35.19
C PRO A 94 12.64 10.79 35.25
N ASN A 95 13.18 10.57 36.43
CA ASN A 95 14.40 9.82 36.66
C ASN A 95 14.15 8.34 36.97
N TRP A 96 12.95 7.85 36.72
CA TRP A 96 12.50 6.48 37.01
C TRP A 96 12.46 6.11 38.48
N GLN A 97 12.48 7.06 39.39
CA GLN A 97 12.37 6.77 40.81
C GLN A 97 10.91 6.65 41.22
N TYR A 98 10.59 5.60 41.93
CA TYR A 98 9.26 5.32 42.49
C TYR A 98 8.75 6.51 43.31
N ARG A 99 7.51 6.89 43.12
CA ARG A 99 6.80 7.89 43.91
C ARG A 99 5.68 7.28 44.78
N PHE A 100 4.77 6.58 44.16
CA PHE A 100 3.68 5.86 44.80
C PHE A 100 3.11 4.82 43.84
N GLU A 101 2.24 3.96 44.38
CA GLU A 101 1.47 2.99 43.59
C GLU A 101 -0.02 3.10 43.98
N ILE A 102 -0.91 2.76 43.03
CA ILE A 102 -2.34 2.66 43.20
C ILE A 102 -2.72 1.19 43.17
N THR A 103 -3.19 0.63 44.31
CA THR A 103 -3.59 -0.79 44.39
C THR A 103 -5.02 -0.89 44.93
N SER A 104 -5.32 -0.18 46.01
CA SER A 104 -6.61 -0.18 46.66
C SER A 104 -7.03 1.25 47.05
N PHE A 105 -8.29 1.48 47.11
CA PHE A 105 -8.90 2.80 47.42
C PHE A 105 -10.18 2.62 48.21
N VAL A 106 -10.75 3.72 48.72
CA VAL A 106 -12.06 3.75 49.30
C VAL A 106 -13.01 4.36 48.27
N ASN A 107 -14.02 3.59 47.84
CA ASN A 107 -14.96 4.02 46.81
C ASN A 107 -16.02 5.02 47.36
N GLU A 108 -16.92 5.50 46.48
CA GLU A 108 -17.97 6.47 46.81
C GLU A 108 -18.92 6.02 47.90
N HIS A 109 -19.00 4.73 48.19
CA HIS A 109 -19.84 4.15 49.27
C HIS A 109 -19.06 3.98 50.55
N GLY A 110 -17.82 4.46 50.65
CA GLY A 110 -16.97 4.31 51.82
C GLY A 110 -16.42 2.89 52.04
N VAL A 111 -16.53 2.04 51.03
CA VAL A 111 -16.05 0.64 51.06
C VAL A 111 -14.65 0.55 50.48
N ARG A 112 -13.80 -0.24 51.11
CA ARG A 112 -12.47 -0.54 50.57
C ARG A 112 -12.60 -1.43 49.30
N ASP A 113 -12.04 -0.95 48.24
CA ASP A 113 -12.04 -1.57 46.91
C ASP A 113 -10.61 -1.65 46.34
N SER A 114 -10.38 -2.39 45.26
CA SER A 114 -9.07 -2.56 44.70
C SER A 114 -9.13 -2.71 43.15
N LEU A 115 -8.04 -2.38 42.50
CA LEU A 115 -7.87 -2.67 41.06
C LEU A 115 -7.73 -4.20 40.85
N SER A 116 -8.18 -4.66 39.70
CA SER A 116 -8.01 -6.03 39.26
C SER A 116 -7.61 -6.06 37.79
N ARG A 117 -6.40 -6.51 37.52
CA ARG A 117 -5.79 -6.58 36.20
C ARG A 117 -5.92 -5.27 35.38
N PRO A 118 -5.45 -4.12 35.92
CA PRO A 118 -5.51 -2.86 35.20
C PRO A 118 -4.71 -2.97 33.90
N GLN A 119 -5.28 -2.45 32.80
CA GLN A 119 -4.61 -2.43 31.48
C GLN A 119 -4.36 -0.98 31.04
N GLY A 120 -5.19 -0.42 30.17
CA GLY A 120 -5.00 0.92 29.62
C GLY A 120 -5.04 2.01 30.70
N LEU A 121 -4.21 3.02 30.53
CA LEU A 121 -4.19 4.19 31.42
C LEU A 121 -3.99 5.47 30.60
N PHE A 122 -4.58 6.55 31.09
CA PHE A 122 -4.42 7.88 30.52
C PHE A 122 -4.33 8.92 31.65
N VAL A 123 -3.52 9.94 31.45
CA VAL A 123 -3.29 10.96 32.48
C VAL A 123 -3.45 12.34 31.87
N THR A 124 -4.38 13.10 32.43
CA THR A 124 -4.57 14.54 32.12
C THR A 124 -3.75 15.41 33.08
N SER A 125 -3.88 16.72 32.97
CA SER A 125 -3.26 17.66 33.91
C SER A 125 -3.74 17.45 35.36
N GLU A 126 -4.94 16.90 35.60
CA GLU A 126 -5.59 16.81 36.91
C GLU A 126 -5.88 15.37 37.35
N LEU A 127 -6.17 14.46 36.41
CA LEU A 127 -6.73 13.16 36.69
C LEU A 127 -5.91 12.02 36.08
N ILE A 128 -6.00 10.85 36.70
CA ILE A 128 -5.47 9.57 36.23
C ILE A 128 -6.64 8.64 35.96
N TYR A 129 -6.79 8.17 34.74
CA TYR A 129 -7.83 7.23 34.33
C TYR A 129 -7.20 5.85 34.17
N VAL A 130 -7.80 4.82 34.76
CA VAL A 130 -7.30 3.44 34.76
C VAL A 130 -8.40 2.51 34.32
N CYS A 131 -8.19 1.78 33.24
CA CYS A 131 -9.03 0.67 32.84
C CYS A 131 -8.85 -0.48 33.81
N ASP A 132 -9.76 -0.63 34.75
CA ASP A 132 -9.85 -1.72 35.75
C ASP A 132 -10.53 -2.92 35.06
N THR A 133 -9.82 -3.54 34.14
CA THR A 133 -10.35 -4.40 33.09
C THR A 133 -11.11 -5.60 33.63
N ALA A 134 -10.55 -6.33 34.61
CA ALA A 134 -11.22 -7.51 35.17
C ALA A 134 -12.44 -7.18 36.01
N ASN A 135 -12.58 -5.92 36.43
CA ASN A 135 -13.76 -5.41 37.11
C ASN A 135 -14.75 -4.70 36.17
N TYR A 136 -14.50 -4.72 34.85
CA TYR A 136 -15.39 -4.16 33.83
C TYR A 136 -15.73 -2.67 34.06
N ARG A 137 -14.75 -1.85 34.45
CA ARG A 137 -14.94 -0.45 34.79
C ARG A 137 -13.70 0.39 34.52
N VAL A 138 -13.84 1.71 34.47
CA VAL A 138 -12.73 2.66 34.55
C VAL A 138 -12.77 3.34 35.90
N VAL A 139 -11.61 3.43 36.56
CA VAL A 139 -11.49 4.13 37.86
C VAL A 139 -10.66 5.38 37.67
N VAL A 140 -11.14 6.49 38.21
CA VAL A 140 -10.49 7.79 38.08
C VAL A 140 -9.91 8.21 39.44
N PHE A 141 -8.66 8.67 39.41
CA PHE A 141 -7.91 9.16 40.56
C PHE A 141 -7.41 10.58 40.31
N ASP A 142 -7.12 11.32 41.39
CA ASP A 142 -6.35 12.55 41.24
C ASP A 142 -4.85 12.26 41.04
N ARG A 143 -4.05 13.31 40.80
CA ARG A 143 -2.62 13.21 40.56
C ARG A 143 -1.79 12.69 41.75
N ALA A 144 -2.39 12.64 42.93
CA ALA A 144 -1.80 12.08 44.16
C ALA A 144 -2.21 10.60 44.38
N GLY A 145 -3.06 10.04 43.50
CA GLY A 145 -3.55 8.66 43.62
C GLY A 145 -4.80 8.52 44.50
N ASN A 146 -5.48 9.62 44.90
CA ASN A 146 -6.71 9.53 45.65
C ASN A 146 -7.90 9.28 44.73
N PHE A 147 -8.79 8.39 45.12
CA PHE A 147 -10.01 8.06 44.38
C PHE A 147 -10.91 9.27 44.13
N LYS A 148 -11.47 9.34 42.92
CA LYS A 148 -12.45 10.36 42.50
C LYS A 148 -13.80 9.75 42.13
N GLU A 149 -13.82 8.86 41.13
CA GLU A 149 -15.07 8.26 40.63
C GLU A 149 -14.83 6.93 39.95
N ILE A 150 -15.93 6.20 39.72
CA ILE A 150 -15.93 4.97 38.91
C ILE A 150 -16.86 5.17 37.72
N ILE A 151 -16.38 4.86 36.53
CA ILE A 151 -17.17 4.87 35.29
C ILE A 151 -17.49 3.41 34.94
N TYR A 152 -18.77 3.08 35.06
CA TYR A 152 -19.32 1.79 34.72
C TYR A 152 -19.75 1.73 33.24
N ALA A 153 -20.16 0.54 32.77
CA ALA A 153 -20.77 0.37 31.48
C ALA A 153 -21.92 1.37 31.28
N PRO A 154 -21.85 2.23 30.26
CA PRO A 154 -22.93 3.18 30.02
C PRO A 154 -24.18 2.44 29.58
N GLN A 155 -25.36 3.02 29.89
CA GLN A 155 -26.65 2.48 29.45
C GLN A 155 -27.22 3.38 28.35
N ALA A 156 -27.46 2.82 27.19
CA ALA A 156 -28.08 3.53 26.06
C ALA A 156 -28.89 2.54 25.19
N ASP A 157 -29.97 3.01 24.60
CA ASP A 157 -30.87 2.19 23.76
C ASP A 157 -30.19 1.60 22.52
N VAL A 158 -29.06 2.18 22.08
CA VAL A 158 -28.27 1.69 20.95
C VAL A 158 -27.33 0.55 21.32
N MET A 159 -27.20 0.20 22.59
CA MET A 159 -26.41 -0.93 23.05
C MET A 159 -27.27 -2.19 23.03
N GLY A 160 -26.89 -3.16 22.20
CA GLY A 160 -27.53 -4.47 22.22
C GLY A 160 -27.28 -5.20 23.56
N GLU A 161 -28.12 -6.19 23.86
CA GLU A 161 -27.95 -7.02 25.07
C GLU A 161 -26.57 -7.72 25.13
N ASP A 162 -25.91 -7.86 23.97
CA ASP A 162 -24.60 -8.50 23.81
C ASP A 162 -23.41 -7.51 23.90
N THR A 163 -23.65 -6.23 24.19
CA THR A 163 -22.57 -5.23 24.31
C THR A 163 -21.86 -5.40 25.64
N ILE A 164 -20.61 -5.86 25.60
CA ILE A 164 -19.79 -6.08 26.81
C ILE A 164 -18.81 -4.91 26.96
N PHE A 165 -18.87 -4.23 28.10
CA PHE A 165 -17.91 -3.17 28.45
C PHE A 165 -16.72 -3.79 29.19
N HIS A 166 -15.67 -4.15 28.41
CA HIS A 166 -14.41 -4.71 28.92
C HIS A 166 -13.26 -3.76 28.53
N PRO A 167 -13.05 -2.66 29.31
CA PRO A 167 -12.14 -1.59 28.91
C PRO A 167 -10.69 -2.05 28.95
N VAL A 168 -9.98 -1.91 27.83
CA VAL A 168 -8.56 -2.29 27.68
C VAL A 168 -7.66 -1.10 27.34
N ALA A 169 -8.20 -0.03 26.74
CA ALA A 169 -7.47 1.21 26.48
C ALA A 169 -8.38 2.42 26.62
N ILE A 170 -7.82 3.55 26.97
CA ILE A 170 -8.54 4.81 27.18
C ILE A 170 -7.69 6.00 26.73
N SER A 171 -8.35 6.99 26.14
CA SER A 171 -7.79 8.33 25.93
C SER A 171 -8.85 9.38 26.27
N VAL A 172 -8.42 10.57 26.68
CA VAL A 172 -9.32 11.66 27.08
C VAL A 172 -8.94 12.91 26.31
N ASP A 173 -9.91 13.59 25.71
CA ASP A 173 -9.68 14.85 25.01
C ASP A 173 -9.65 16.06 25.96
N VAL A 174 -9.33 17.23 25.39
CA VAL A 174 -9.25 18.49 26.16
C VAL A 174 -10.56 18.94 26.75
N SER A 175 -11.70 18.39 26.32
CA SER A 175 -13.04 18.66 26.88
C SER A 175 -13.47 17.65 27.96
N GLY A 176 -12.56 16.73 28.35
CA GLY A 176 -12.86 15.68 29.33
C GLY A 176 -13.64 14.49 28.74
N ARG A 177 -13.88 14.45 27.41
CA ARG A 177 -14.55 13.31 26.79
C ARG A 177 -13.61 12.13 26.73
N MET A 178 -14.11 10.98 27.13
CA MET A 178 -13.38 9.72 27.16
C MET A 178 -13.67 8.88 25.96
N TYR A 179 -12.61 8.35 25.37
CA TYR A 179 -12.67 7.34 24.31
C TYR A 179 -12.13 6.05 24.89
N ILE A 180 -12.98 5.00 24.92
CA ILE A 180 -12.66 3.74 25.61
C ILE A 180 -12.78 2.59 24.63
N VAL A 181 -11.72 1.81 24.49
CA VAL A 181 -11.70 0.56 23.74
C VAL A 181 -12.13 -0.58 24.66
N SER A 182 -13.09 -1.37 24.16
CA SER A 182 -13.48 -2.66 24.75
C SER A 182 -13.14 -3.74 23.73
N ASP A 183 -12.31 -4.69 24.11
CA ASP A 183 -11.86 -5.79 23.24
C ASP A 183 -12.94 -6.87 22.98
N GLN A 184 -14.10 -6.73 23.63
CA GLN A 184 -15.26 -7.61 23.46
C GLN A 184 -16.45 -6.89 22.80
N THR A 185 -16.23 -5.70 22.24
CA THR A 185 -17.29 -4.91 21.59
C THR A 185 -16.92 -4.60 20.14
N TYR A 186 -17.72 -5.07 19.21
CA TYR A 186 -17.53 -4.86 17.77
C TYR A 186 -18.16 -3.57 17.23
N SER A 187 -18.91 -2.85 18.05
CA SER A 187 -19.61 -1.61 17.65
C SER A 187 -18.69 -0.39 17.50
N GLY A 188 -17.41 -0.53 17.84
CA GLY A 188 -16.42 0.53 17.77
C GLY A 188 -15.91 0.98 19.15
N ILE A 189 -15.36 2.19 19.21
CA ILE A 189 -14.82 2.80 20.42
C ILE A 189 -15.93 3.56 21.13
N PHE A 190 -16.10 3.35 22.43
CA PHE A 190 -17.05 4.11 23.25
C PHE A 190 -16.60 5.57 23.36
N SER A 191 -17.47 6.49 23.01
CA SER A 191 -17.33 7.92 23.30
C SER A 191 -18.27 8.27 24.46
N ILE A 192 -17.68 8.67 25.59
CA ILE A 192 -18.36 8.95 26.83
C ILE A 192 -18.01 10.38 27.26
N ASN A 193 -19.01 11.19 27.61
CA ASN A 193 -18.78 12.55 28.07
C ASN A 193 -18.14 12.56 29.48
N GLU A 194 -17.62 13.71 29.91
CA GLU A 194 -17.03 13.91 31.25
C GLU A 194 -17.96 13.50 32.38
N ASP A 195 -19.26 13.68 32.21
CA ASP A 195 -20.29 13.32 33.18
C ASP A 195 -20.67 11.82 33.23
N GLY A 196 -19.93 10.99 32.45
CA GLY A 196 -20.18 9.55 32.35
C GLY A 196 -21.32 9.16 31.40
N THR A 197 -21.97 10.12 30.71
CA THR A 197 -23.05 9.82 29.76
C THR A 197 -22.49 9.31 28.42
N PHE A 198 -23.13 8.26 27.89
CA PHE A 198 -22.76 7.73 26.57
C PHE A 198 -23.16 8.70 25.46
N GLN A 199 -22.24 9.00 24.58
CA GLN A 199 -22.48 9.83 23.40
C GLN A 199 -22.73 9.04 22.14
N SER A 200 -21.78 8.19 21.77
CA SER A 200 -21.83 7.40 20.53
C SER A 200 -20.74 6.31 20.51
N PHE A 201 -20.83 5.42 19.53
CA PHE A 201 -19.67 4.64 19.09
C PHE A 201 -18.99 5.37 17.94
N ILE A 202 -17.65 5.44 17.97
CA ILE A 202 -16.85 5.99 16.86
C ILE A 202 -15.99 4.90 16.22
N GLY A 203 -15.61 5.11 14.96
CA GLY A 203 -14.70 4.24 14.26
C GLY A 203 -15.28 2.86 13.92
N VAL A 204 -16.60 2.73 13.83
CA VAL A 204 -17.28 1.48 13.43
C VAL A 204 -16.66 0.96 12.13
N GLN A 205 -16.13 -0.24 12.16
CA GLN A 205 -15.53 -0.85 10.98
C GLN A 205 -16.63 -1.35 10.04
N LYS A 206 -16.76 -0.74 8.85
CA LYS A 206 -17.71 -1.17 7.83
C LYS A 206 -17.19 -2.45 7.18
N ALA A 207 -17.94 -3.55 7.30
CA ALA A 207 -17.65 -4.76 6.56
C ALA A 207 -17.91 -4.53 5.07
N ASP A 208 -16.93 -4.82 4.22
CA ASP A 208 -17.10 -4.76 2.77
C ASP A 208 -17.89 -6.00 2.33
N VAL A 209 -19.20 -5.83 2.11
CA VAL A 209 -20.08 -6.91 1.70
C VAL A 209 -19.89 -7.18 0.21
N PRO A 210 -19.39 -8.35 -0.20
CA PRO A 210 -19.20 -8.67 -1.61
C PRO A 210 -20.48 -8.46 -2.43
N LEU A 211 -20.33 -7.92 -3.64
CA LEU A 211 -21.47 -7.63 -4.54
C LEU A 211 -22.39 -8.86 -4.72
N ALA A 212 -21.81 -10.05 -4.80
CA ALA A 212 -22.56 -11.31 -4.89
C ALA A 212 -23.48 -11.53 -3.66
N THR A 213 -23.01 -11.19 -2.47
CA THR A 213 -23.78 -11.27 -1.22
C THR A 213 -24.86 -10.18 -1.17
N GLN A 214 -24.57 -8.97 -1.66
CA GLN A 214 -25.57 -7.90 -1.79
C GLN A 214 -26.70 -8.32 -2.75
N ILE A 215 -26.35 -8.87 -3.91
CA ILE A 215 -27.33 -9.41 -4.88
C ILE A 215 -28.12 -10.57 -4.27
N ARG A 216 -27.46 -11.48 -3.54
CA ARG A 216 -28.12 -12.58 -2.84
C ARG A 216 -29.11 -12.09 -1.77
N ARG A 217 -28.73 -11.07 -0.97
CA ARG A 217 -29.64 -10.42 0.00
C ARG A 217 -30.85 -9.78 -0.68
N MET A 218 -30.63 -9.15 -1.85
CA MET A 218 -31.70 -8.54 -2.63
C MET A 218 -32.67 -9.58 -3.22
N LEU A 219 -32.16 -10.72 -3.67
CA LEU A 219 -32.98 -11.80 -4.29
C LEU A 219 -33.62 -12.73 -3.27
N PHE A 220 -33.03 -12.91 -2.08
CA PHE A 220 -33.47 -13.81 -1.04
C PHE A 220 -33.48 -13.14 0.34
N PRO A 221 -34.45 -12.26 0.63
CA PRO A 221 -34.53 -11.49 1.86
C PRO A 221 -34.99 -12.35 3.07
N GLY A 222 -34.41 -13.45 3.33
CA GLY A 222 -34.66 -14.35 4.45
C GLY A 222 -33.55 -15.39 4.62
N ALA A 223 -32.53 -15.32 3.77
CA ALA A 223 -31.35 -16.15 3.94
C ALA A 223 -30.55 -15.65 5.16
N VAL A 224 -30.15 -16.61 6.04
CA VAL A 224 -29.26 -16.31 7.16
C VAL A 224 -28.03 -15.56 6.64
N THR A 225 -27.88 -14.32 7.05
CA THR A 225 -26.71 -13.51 6.76
C THR A 225 -25.64 -13.92 7.77
N GLU A 226 -24.52 -14.44 7.28
CA GLU A 226 -23.30 -14.45 8.08
C GLU A 226 -23.02 -12.98 8.43
N ASP A 227 -23.05 -12.63 9.72
CA ASP A 227 -22.57 -11.35 10.18
C ASP A 227 -21.08 -11.33 9.92
N PHE A 228 -20.66 -10.45 9.02
CA PHE A 228 -19.24 -10.21 8.80
C PHE A 228 -18.68 -9.62 10.09
N ILE A 229 -17.89 -10.40 10.81
CA ILE A 229 -17.22 -9.97 12.03
C ILE A 229 -16.33 -8.78 11.66
N THR A 230 -16.64 -7.63 12.24
CA THR A 230 -15.80 -6.45 12.16
C THR A 230 -14.67 -6.59 13.17
N ALA A 231 -13.44 -6.23 12.79
CA ALA A 231 -12.30 -6.31 13.70
C ALA A 231 -12.50 -5.40 14.92
N THR A 232 -12.07 -5.85 16.11
CA THR A 232 -12.06 -5.04 17.33
C THR A 232 -10.81 -4.15 17.36
N TYR A 233 -10.90 -3.00 18.04
CA TYR A 233 -9.71 -2.21 18.36
C TYR A 233 -9.03 -2.77 19.61
N ASN A 234 -7.72 -2.57 19.72
CA ASN A 234 -6.91 -3.03 20.86
C ASN A 234 -6.23 -1.89 21.61
N ASN A 235 -5.93 -0.76 20.96
CA ASN A 235 -5.36 0.41 21.63
C ASN A 235 -5.73 1.73 20.94
N ILE A 236 -5.59 2.84 21.67
CA ILE A 236 -5.86 4.20 21.20
C ILE A 236 -4.87 5.21 21.79
N ALA A 237 -4.56 6.23 21.00
CA ALA A 237 -3.87 7.45 21.45
C ALA A 237 -4.60 8.67 20.90
N ILE A 238 -4.50 9.82 21.57
CA ILE A 238 -5.13 11.06 21.11
C ILE A 238 -4.06 12.12 20.86
N ASP A 239 -4.20 12.87 19.75
CA ASP A 239 -3.30 13.99 19.47
C ASP A 239 -3.79 15.31 20.09
N ALA A 240 -2.94 16.33 20.02
CA ALA A 240 -3.26 17.65 20.60
C ALA A 240 -4.47 18.35 19.94
N ASP A 241 -4.84 17.93 18.73
CA ASP A 241 -5.99 18.43 17.97
C ASP A 241 -7.28 17.66 18.30
N GLY A 242 -7.21 16.63 19.16
CA GLY A 242 -8.35 15.81 19.59
C GLY A 242 -8.70 14.67 18.62
N PHE A 243 -7.83 14.32 17.68
CA PHE A 243 -8.04 13.14 16.82
C PHE A 243 -7.53 11.88 17.49
N VAL A 244 -8.31 10.80 17.37
CA VAL A 244 -8.04 9.52 18.01
C VAL A 244 -7.34 8.60 17.01
N TYR A 245 -6.11 8.19 17.31
CA TYR A 245 -5.43 7.11 16.63
C TYR A 245 -5.84 5.78 17.26
N ALA A 246 -6.35 4.86 16.46
CA ALA A 246 -6.83 3.56 16.92
C ALA A 246 -6.12 2.44 16.18
N THR A 247 -5.70 1.40 16.91
CA THR A 247 -5.03 0.23 16.37
C THR A 247 -5.87 -1.03 16.46
N THR A 248 -5.62 -1.99 15.56
CA THR A 248 -6.23 -3.32 15.60
C THR A 248 -5.24 -4.38 15.14
N ASP A 249 -5.27 -5.55 15.75
CA ASP A 249 -4.53 -6.76 15.34
C ASP A 249 -5.47 -7.90 14.90
N ASP A 250 -6.77 -7.64 14.86
CA ASP A 250 -7.84 -8.62 14.62
C ASP A 250 -8.19 -8.78 13.11
N ILE A 251 -7.42 -8.15 12.21
CA ILE A 251 -7.57 -8.33 10.77
C ILE A 251 -6.84 -9.62 10.37
N ASP A 252 -7.52 -10.48 9.59
CA ASP A 252 -6.90 -11.72 9.11
C ASP A 252 -5.70 -11.43 8.17
N ASP A 253 -4.67 -12.30 8.25
CA ASP A 253 -3.40 -12.11 7.56
C ASP A 253 -3.56 -11.99 6.03
N ALA A 254 -4.52 -12.70 5.41
CA ALA A 254 -4.72 -12.68 3.96
C ALA A 254 -5.37 -11.37 3.50
N THR A 255 -6.38 -10.88 4.24
CA THR A 255 -7.05 -9.61 3.98
C THR A 255 -6.07 -8.44 4.15
N LEU A 256 -5.29 -8.43 5.24
CA LEU A 256 -4.30 -7.37 5.48
C LEU A 256 -3.17 -7.40 4.44
N ALA A 257 -2.66 -8.57 4.07
CA ALA A 257 -1.65 -8.70 3.02
C ALA A 257 -2.17 -8.18 1.65
N ASN A 258 -3.43 -8.47 1.33
CA ASN A 258 -4.08 -7.94 0.12
C ASN A 258 -4.28 -6.41 0.19
N ALA A 259 -4.64 -5.88 1.35
CA ALA A 259 -4.78 -4.44 1.58
C ALA A 259 -3.45 -3.70 1.40
N ILE A 260 -2.36 -4.21 1.97
CA ILE A 260 -1.01 -3.67 1.81
C ILE A 260 -0.60 -3.69 0.33
N LYS A 261 -0.73 -4.85 -0.34
CA LYS A 261 -0.35 -5.01 -1.75
C LYS A 261 -1.10 -4.08 -2.70
N ASN A 262 -2.37 -3.78 -2.42
CA ASN A 262 -3.24 -2.97 -3.27
C ASN A 262 -3.45 -1.54 -2.74
N ASN A 263 -2.72 -1.16 -1.69
CA ASN A 263 -2.82 0.15 -1.01
C ASN A 263 -4.28 0.51 -0.63
N LYS A 264 -5.02 -0.45 -0.04
CA LYS A 264 -6.43 -0.29 0.35
C LYS A 264 -6.54 0.18 1.80
N ALA A 265 -7.07 1.36 2.02
CA ALA A 265 -7.23 1.96 3.35
C ALA A 265 -8.30 1.29 4.23
N ASP A 266 -9.30 0.64 3.64
CA ASP A 266 -10.45 0.07 4.38
C ASP A 266 -10.05 -0.94 5.46
N TYR A 267 -8.98 -1.71 5.19
CA TYR A 267 -8.42 -2.70 6.11
C TYR A 267 -7.09 -2.26 6.73
N ALA A 268 -6.86 -0.96 6.88
CA ALA A 268 -5.67 -0.46 7.55
C ALA A 268 -5.73 -0.78 9.05
N PRO A 269 -4.63 -1.32 9.63
CA PRO A 269 -4.61 -1.69 11.06
C PRO A 269 -4.48 -0.47 11.98
N VAL A 270 -4.24 0.71 11.42
CA VAL A 270 -4.21 1.97 12.15
C VAL A 270 -5.14 2.97 11.47
N LYS A 271 -5.99 3.64 12.26
CA LYS A 271 -6.91 4.68 11.81
C LYS A 271 -6.72 5.94 12.63
N ARG A 272 -6.91 7.10 12.01
CA ARG A 272 -7.00 8.40 12.68
C ARG A 272 -8.43 8.90 12.58
N LEU A 273 -9.15 8.88 13.67
CA LEU A 273 -10.58 9.16 13.73
C LEU A 273 -10.85 10.58 14.18
N ASN A 274 -11.80 11.24 13.52
CA ASN A 274 -12.37 12.48 13.99
C ASN A 274 -13.46 12.21 15.06
N SER A 275 -14.02 13.27 15.65
CA SER A 275 -15.07 13.16 16.67
C SER A 275 -16.38 12.53 16.15
N GLN A 276 -16.56 12.41 14.83
CA GLN A 276 -17.69 11.74 14.19
C GLN A 276 -17.40 10.27 13.90
N GLY A 277 -16.15 9.82 14.10
CA GLY A 277 -15.69 8.46 13.85
C GLY A 277 -15.24 8.17 12.41
N ASP A 278 -15.12 9.22 11.58
CA ASP A 278 -14.56 9.04 10.22
C ASP A 278 -13.04 8.95 10.27
N ASP A 279 -12.51 8.02 9.49
CA ASP A 279 -11.07 7.87 9.33
C ASP A 279 -10.51 8.96 8.40
N ILE A 280 -9.73 9.85 8.98
CA ILE A 280 -9.10 11.00 8.30
C ILE A 280 -7.59 10.85 8.14
N MET A 281 -7.04 9.65 8.38
CA MET A 281 -5.60 9.41 8.27
C MET A 281 -5.11 9.66 6.85
N SER A 282 -4.10 10.52 6.70
CA SER A 282 -3.39 10.67 5.44
C SER A 282 -2.60 9.40 5.14
N ARG A 283 -2.78 8.84 3.93
CA ARG A 283 -2.10 7.63 3.45
C ARG A 283 -1.48 7.91 2.08
N ASN A 284 -0.72 8.99 2.01
CA ASN A 284 -0.04 9.44 0.79
C ASN A 284 1.29 8.71 0.55
N GLY A 285 1.71 7.89 1.52
CA GLY A 285 2.88 7.02 1.38
C GLY A 285 2.69 5.92 0.33
N PHE A 286 3.76 5.21 0.03
CA PHE A 286 3.77 4.15 -0.99
C PHE A 286 2.91 2.95 -0.60
N PHE A 287 2.80 2.69 0.71
CA PHE A 287 2.00 1.62 1.29
C PHE A 287 1.17 2.17 2.44
N ILE A 288 0.03 1.53 2.71
CA ILE A 288 -0.74 1.86 3.91
C ILE A 288 0.15 1.64 5.15
N PRO A 289 0.06 2.50 6.17
CA PRO A 289 0.76 2.30 7.44
C PRO A 289 0.25 1.03 8.14
N ALA A 290 1.00 -0.05 7.99
CA ALA A 290 0.62 -1.38 8.49
C ALA A 290 1.81 -2.17 9.06
N GLY A 291 2.94 -1.52 9.28
CA GLY A 291 4.19 -2.17 9.72
C GLY A 291 4.91 -2.83 8.55
N GLU A 292 5.16 -4.14 8.63
CA GLU A 292 5.92 -4.90 7.63
C GLU A 292 5.19 -4.98 6.30
N VAL A 293 5.92 -4.75 5.21
CA VAL A 293 5.41 -4.76 3.84
C VAL A 293 5.96 -5.93 3.03
N ASP A 294 7.24 -6.27 3.19
CA ASP A 294 7.85 -7.43 2.56
C ASP A 294 7.84 -8.64 3.51
N PHE A 295 6.90 -9.54 3.30
CA PHE A 295 6.70 -10.70 4.16
C PHE A 295 7.66 -11.85 3.88
N ALA A 296 8.39 -11.79 2.76
CA ALA A 296 9.21 -12.88 2.23
C ALA A 296 10.71 -12.58 2.26
N ASP A 297 11.13 -11.35 2.57
CA ASP A 297 12.55 -11.00 2.58
C ASP A 297 13.27 -11.62 3.77
N PRO A 298 14.17 -12.63 3.55
CA PRO A 298 14.89 -13.28 4.63
C PRO A 298 15.84 -12.34 5.37
N MET A 299 16.30 -11.24 4.72
CA MET A 299 17.18 -10.25 5.35
C MET A 299 16.44 -9.41 6.39
N MET A 300 15.14 -9.19 6.17
CA MET A 300 14.29 -8.39 7.04
C MET A 300 13.38 -9.24 7.94
N ALA A 301 13.35 -10.55 7.74
CA ALA A 301 12.56 -11.47 8.56
C ALA A 301 13.05 -11.57 10.03
N GLY A 302 14.24 -11.03 10.34
CA GLY A 302 14.86 -11.18 11.65
C GLY A 302 15.36 -12.57 11.93
N SER A 303 15.79 -12.81 13.17
CA SER A 303 16.37 -14.10 13.60
C SER A 303 15.36 -15.26 13.57
N ASN A 304 14.05 -14.98 13.56
CA ASN A 304 12.98 -15.96 13.71
C ASN A 304 12.21 -16.28 12.42
N GLN A 305 12.61 -15.73 11.27
CA GLN A 305 11.95 -15.93 9.96
C GLN A 305 10.42 -15.80 10.01
N THR A 306 9.92 -14.82 10.73
CA THR A 306 8.50 -14.58 10.91
C THR A 306 7.88 -14.11 9.57
N SER A 307 6.85 -14.78 9.09
CA SER A 307 6.16 -14.46 7.84
C SER A 307 4.79 -13.82 8.06
N GLY A 308 4.23 -13.21 7.01
CA GLY A 308 2.92 -12.57 7.02
C GLY A 308 2.90 -11.15 7.59
N PRO A 309 1.75 -10.47 7.58
CA PRO A 309 1.60 -9.09 8.07
C PRO A 309 1.94 -8.92 9.54
N SER A 310 2.18 -7.65 9.93
CA SER A 310 2.38 -7.25 11.33
C SER A 310 1.13 -7.41 12.18
N LYS A 311 1.31 -7.60 13.49
CA LYS A 311 0.26 -7.54 14.50
C LYS A 311 0.48 -6.29 15.35
N ILE A 312 -0.24 -5.24 15.02
CA ILE A 312 -0.08 -3.92 15.64
C ILE A 312 -0.86 -3.90 16.95
N ILE A 313 -0.16 -3.59 18.03
CA ILE A 313 -0.73 -3.63 19.38
C ILE A 313 -0.83 -2.26 20.04
N ASP A 314 -0.04 -1.28 19.58
CA ASP A 314 -0.04 0.05 20.20
C ASP A 314 0.46 1.11 19.22
N VAL A 315 0.12 2.38 19.50
CA VAL A 315 0.54 3.57 18.75
C VAL A 315 0.96 4.68 19.68
N ALA A 316 2.13 5.24 19.45
CA ALA A 316 2.65 6.41 20.16
C ALA A 316 2.72 7.62 19.22
N LEU A 317 2.34 8.78 19.72
CA LEU A 317 2.38 10.05 19.01
C LEU A 317 3.63 10.84 19.43
N GLY A 318 4.48 11.17 18.48
CA GLY A 318 5.69 11.95 18.67
C GLY A 318 5.49 13.42 18.31
N GLU A 319 6.60 14.15 18.32
CA GLU A 319 6.64 15.56 17.92
C GLU A 319 6.54 15.70 16.38
N ASN A 320 6.16 16.89 15.91
CA ASN A 320 6.16 17.31 14.49
C ASN A 320 5.33 16.42 13.54
N GLY A 321 4.27 15.75 14.08
CA GLY A 321 3.42 14.85 13.30
C GLY A 321 4.02 13.47 13.04
N MET A 322 5.12 13.15 13.70
CA MET A 322 5.69 11.81 13.72
C MET A 322 4.88 10.90 14.64
N TRP A 323 4.68 9.65 14.24
CA TRP A 323 4.02 8.65 15.06
C TRP A 323 4.60 7.26 14.81
N SER A 324 4.57 6.43 15.83
CA SER A 324 5.15 5.09 15.79
C SER A 324 4.15 4.03 16.20
N ILE A 325 4.24 2.86 15.56
CA ILE A 325 3.49 1.65 15.92
C ILE A 325 4.44 0.53 16.28
N ILE A 326 3.96 -0.39 17.11
CA ILE A 326 4.71 -1.55 17.51
C ILE A 326 4.05 -2.85 17.06
N ASP A 327 4.84 -3.73 16.45
CA ASP A 327 4.46 -5.07 15.99
C ASP A 327 4.87 -6.12 17.02
N SER A 328 3.90 -6.76 17.67
CA SER A 328 4.15 -7.83 18.63
C SER A 328 4.72 -9.11 17.99
N LYS A 329 4.41 -9.35 16.71
CA LYS A 329 4.84 -10.55 15.99
C LYS A 329 6.37 -10.55 15.72
N ARG A 330 6.92 -9.37 15.36
CA ARG A 330 8.34 -9.18 15.06
C ARG A 330 9.11 -8.44 16.13
N SER A 331 8.43 -7.87 17.12
CA SER A 331 9.03 -6.98 18.12
C SER A 331 9.76 -5.80 17.46
N ARG A 332 9.11 -5.18 16.47
CA ARG A 332 9.62 -4.06 15.68
C ARG A 332 8.76 -2.82 15.83
N ILE A 333 9.40 -1.69 15.69
CA ILE A 333 8.80 -0.35 15.74
C ILE A 333 8.88 0.23 14.33
N TYR A 334 7.76 0.76 13.86
CA TYR A 334 7.65 1.43 12.56
C TYR A 334 7.20 2.86 12.79
N THR A 335 7.96 3.82 12.28
CA THR A 335 7.71 5.25 12.47
C THR A 335 7.31 5.88 11.15
N TYR A 336 6.27 6.69 11.19
CA TYR A 336 5.66 7.36 10.05
C TYR A 336 5.59 8.88 10.28
N ASP A 337 5.49 9.65 9.18
CA ASP A 337 5.13 11.05 9.20
C ASP A 337 3.61 11.26 9.14
N SER A 338 3.17 12.51 9.19
CA SER A 338 1.74 12.90 9.12
C SER A 338 1.08 12.56 7.77
N GLU A 339 1.86 12.34 6.72
CA GLU A 339 1.36 11.97 5.39
C GLU A 339 1.28 10.44 5.19
N GLY A 340 1.76 9.65 6.15
CA GLY A 340 1.78 8.19 6.11
C GLY A 340 3.00 7.59 5.42
N ASN A 341 4.05 8.37 5.18
CA ASN A 341 5.33 7.83 4.70
C ASN A 341 6.07 7.15 5.86
N MET A 342 6.56 5.94 5.62
CA MET A 342 7.44 5.28 6.58
C MET A 342 8.80 5.97 6.60
N LEU A 343 9.19 6.50 7.75
CA LEU A 343 10.48 7.16 7.95
C LEU A 343 11.57 6.11 8.22
N PHE A 344 11.34 5.21 9.14
CA PHE A 344 12.25 4.12 9.49
C PHE A 344 11.52 3.03 10.26
N ALA A 345 12.12 1.83 10.25
CA ALA A 345 11.74 0.70 11.08
C ALA A 345 12.99 0.18 11.80
N PHE A 346 12.85 -0.25 13.06
CA PHE A 346 13.93 -0.77 13.87
C PHE A 346 13.42 -1.74 14.96
N GLY A 347 14.35 -2.37 15.68
CA GLY A 347 14.03 -3.39 16.68
C GLY A 347 14.00 -4.80 16.09
N ASP A 348 14.20 -5.79 16.93
CA ASP A 348 14.11 -7.22 16.58
C ASP A 348 13.76 -8.02 17.83
N LYS A 349 13.38 -9.28 17.62
CA LYS A 349 13.06 -10.20 18.71
C LYS A 349 14.32 -10.74 19.37
N GLY A 350 14.47 -10.57 20.68
CA GLY A 350 15.65 -11.04 21.40
C GLY A 350 15.71 -10.55 22.84
N ARG A 351 16.83 -10.88 23.53
CA ARG A 351 17.10 -10.47 24.93
C ARG A 351 18.29 -9.53 25.08
N GLN A 352 18.92 -9.16 23.97
CA GLN A 352 20.00 -8.18 23.99
C GLN A 352 19.40 -6.78 24.22
N LEU A 353 20.17 -5.89 24.81
CA LEU A 353 19.76 -4.48 24.96
C LEU A 353 19.31 -3.90 23.60
N GLY A 354 18.07 -3.45 23.52
CA GLY A 354 17.47 -2.94 22.30
C GLY A 354 16.64 -3.95 21.50
N ASN A 355 16.70 -5.24 21.84
CA ASN A 355 15.75 -6.23 21.35
C ASN A 355 14.62 -6.44 22.38
N LEU A 356 13.47 -6.89 21.90
CA LEU A 356 12.25 -7.07 22.68
C LEU A 356 11.76 -8.53 22.58
N GLN A 357 11.14 -9.05 23.62
CA GLN A 357 10.58 -10.41 23.63
C GLN A 357 9.09 -10.41 23.30
N ASN A 358 8.34 -9.62 24.05
CA ASN A 358 6.90 -9.50 23.91
C ASN A 358 6.49 -8.06 24.30
N PRO A 359 6.72 -7.10 23.40
CA PRO A 359 6.35 -5.72 23.67
C PRO A 359 4.84 -5.62 23.92
N SER A 360 4.44 -4.72 24.82
CA SER A 360 3.05 -4.50 25.18
C SER A 360 2.58 -3.07 24.96
N ALA A 361 3.47 -2.08 25.10
CA ALA A 361 3.13 -0.67 24.87
C ALA A 361 4.35 0.15 24.44
N ILE A 362 4.08 1.28 23.82
CA ILE A 362 5.09 2.23 23.32
C ILE A 362 4.64 3.67 23.65
N THR A 363 5.56 4.52 24.09
CA THR A 363 5.27 5.94 24.36
C THR A 363 6.49 6.81 24.13
N TYR A 364 6.28 8.09 23.79
CA TYR A 364 7.33 9.09 23.70
C TYR A 364 7.51 9.85 25.01
N SER A 365 8.75 10.24 25.30
CA SER A 365 9.10 11.17 26.37
C SER A 365 10.04 12.25 25.78
N GLY A 366 9.47 13.27 25.16
CA GLY A 366 10.22 14.20 24.32
C GLY A 366 10.84 13.47 23.13
N SER A 367 12.16 13.55 22.98
CA SER A 367 12.89 12.83 21.92
C SER A 367 13.12 11.34 22.17
N ASP A 368 12.98 10.88 23.43
CA ASP A 368 13.21 9.51 23.81
C ASP A 368 11.96 8.65 23.54
N LEU A 369 12.16 7.39 23.21
CA LEU A 369 11.09 6.42 23.01
C LEU A 369 11.19 5.30 24.05
N TYR A 370 10.09 5.04 24.73
CA TYR A 370 10.00 4.02 25.78
C TYR A 370 9.13 2.86 25.28
N VAL A 371 9.64 1.65 25.41
CA VAL A 371 8.92 0.43 25.04
C VAL A 371 8.83 -0.49 26.23
N LEU A 372 7.60 -0.82 26.60
CA LEU A 372 7.28 -1.75 27.68
C LEU A 372 7.28 -3.17 27.13
N ASP A 373 7.96 -4.09 27.81
CA ASP A 373 7.98 -5.51 27.47
C ASP A 373 7.38 -6.35 28.60
N SER A 374 6.24 -6.95 28.32
CA SER A 374 5.48 -7.74 29.30
C SER A 374 6.12 -9.05 29.69
N SER A 375 6.99 -9.63 28.86
CA SER A 375 7.71 -10.87 29.18
C SER A 375 9.04 -10.60 29.88
N MET A 376 9.69 -9.49 29.54
CA MET A 376 10.94 -9.08 30.21
C MET A 376 10.66 -8.31 31.50
N ASN A 377 9.41 -7.90 31.73
CA ASN A 377 8.98 -7.08 32.87
C ASN A 377 9.85 -5.83 33.07
N SER A 378 10.07 -5.11 31.96
CA SER A 378 11.01 -3.99 31.91
C SER A 378 10.61 -2.98 30.81
N VAL A 379 11.17 -1.78 30.90
CA VAL A 379 11.05 -0.76 29.89
C VAL A 379 12.40 -0.57 29.21
N THR A 380 12.43 -0.68 27.89
CA THR A 380 13.62 -0.32 27.09
C THR A 380 13.53 1.13 26.68
N VAL A 381 14.56 1.89 27.00
CA VAL A 381 14.70 3.30 26.62
C VAL A 381 15.54 3.38 25.36
N TYR A 382 14.97 4.00 24.30
CA TYR A 382 15.68 4.30 23.06
C TYR A 382 15.90 5.80 22.96
N LYS A 383 17.12 6.19 22.62
CA LYS A 383 17.48 7.60 22.38
C LYS A 383 17.54 7.90 20.90
N ARG A 384 17.00 9.04 20.54
CA ARG A 384 17.09 9.57 19.19
C ARG A 384 18.53 9.93 18.86
N THR A 385 18.99 9.53 17.68
CA THR A 385 20.34 9.83 17.16
C THR A 385 20.33 11.16 16.40
N GLU A 386 21.53 11.65 16.07
CA GLU A 386 21.67 12.83 15.21
C GLU A 386 20.96 12.67 13.85
N TYR A 387 20.92 11.45 13.30
CA TYR A 387 20.16 11.15 12.08
C TYR A 387 18.66 11.30 12.30
N GLY A 388 18.16 10.80 13.42
CA GLY A 388 16.77 10.97 13.83
C GLY A 388 16.41 12.44 14.11
N ASP A 389 17.33 13.21 14.68
CA ASP A 389 17.14 14.65 14.91
C ASP A 389 17.03 15.45 13.61
N VAL A 390 17.83 15.13 12.59
CA VAL A 390 17.71 15.79 11.28
C VAL A 390 16.38 15.47 10.60
N ILE A 391 15.87 14.23 10.74
CA ILE A 391 14.54 13.86 10.23
C ILE A 391 13.47 14.69 10.94
N ASP A 392 13.52 14.78 12.26
CA ASP A 392 12.57 15.55 13.06
C ASP A 392 12.58 17.04 12.71
N GLN A 393 13.78 17.63 12.51
CA GLN A 393 13.94 19.02 12.07
C GLN A 393 13.36 19.26 10.67
N ALA A 394 13.57 18.31 9.73
CA ALA A 394 13.00 18.39 8.39
C ALA A 394 11.47 18.40 8.42
N LEU A 395 10.86 17.57 9.28
CA LEU A 395 9.41 17.55 9.49
C LEU A 395 8.94 18.87 10.14
N TYR A 396 9.63 19.33 11.17
CA TYR A 396 9.32 20.62 11.83
C TYR A 396 9.31 21.77 10.83
N HIS A 397 10.39 21.96 10.07
CA HIS A 397 10.49 23.05 9.10
C HIS A 397 9.47 22.89 7.94
N SER A 398 9.14 21.67 7.55
CA SER A 398 8.09 21.40 6.55
C SER A 398 6.72 21.80 7.07
N ASN A 399 6.39 21.48 8.32
CA ASN A 399 5.11 21.78 8.97
C ASN A 399 4.95 23.27 9.28
N THR A 400 6.04 23.95 9.68
CA THR A 400 6.06 25.40 9.93
C THR A 400 6.18 26.24 8.66
N ARG A 401 6.23 25.59 7.48
CA ARG A 401 6.35 26.22 6.15
C ARG A 401 7.67 26.96 5.94
N GLU A 402 8.71 26.62 6.69
CA GLU A 402 10.08 27.11 6.49
C GLU A 402 10.77 26.30 5.39
N TYR A 403 10.18 26.31 4.19
CA TYR A 403 10.53 25.40 3.09
C TYR A 403 12.02 25.39 2.70
N SER A 404 12.69 26.53 2.78
CA SER A 404 14.13 26.61 2.46
C SER A 404 14.98 25.81 3.45
N LYS A 405 14.69 25.91 4.75
CA LYS A 405 15.37 25.12 5.78
C LYS A 405 15.02 23.62 5.66
N ALA A 406 13.74 23.33 5.45
CA ALA A 406 13.32 21.96 5.22
C ALA A 406 14.05 21.30 4.03
N LEU A 407 14.31 22.07 2.95
CA LEU A 407 15.09 21.56 1.80
C LEU A 407 16.56 21.29 2.19
N GLU A 408 17.17 22.11 3.05
CA GLU A 408 18.52 21.87 3.56
C GLU A 408 18.58 20.60 4.39
N ASP A 409 17.61 20.41 5.32
CA ASP A 409 17.55 19.23 6.18
C ASP A 409 17.31 17.93 5.37
N TRP A 410 16.35 17.94 4.43
CA TRP A 410 16.10 16.79 3.57
C TRP A 410 17.32 16.45 2.69
N ASN A 411 18.05 17.45 2.21
CA ASN A 411 19.30 17.21 1.48
C ASN A 411 20.40 16.66 2.39
N GLU A 412 20.45 17.05 3.67
CA GLU A 412 21.40 16.48 4.63
C GLU A 412 21.07 15.00 4.91
N ILE A 413 19.79 14.67 5.01
CA ILE A 413 19.34 13.27 5.11
C ILE A 413 19.80 12.46 3.90
N LEU A 414 19.63 12.98 2.67
CA LEU A 414 20.06 12.28 1.45
C LEU A 414 21.58 12.10 1.33
N LYS A 415 22.39 12.97 1.93
CA LYS A 415 23.85 12.77 2.02
C LYS A 415 24.19 11.57 2.92
N ARG A 416 23.41 11.33 3.98
CA ARG A 416 23.60 10.22 4.92
C ARG A 416 22.95 8.93 4.45
N ASN A 417 21.81 9.05 3.74
CA ASN A 417 21.02 7.95 3.20
C ASN A 417 20.37 8.33 1.87
N ASN A 418 21.05 8.08 0.77
CA ASN A 418 20.58 8.45 -0.54
C ASN A 418 19.45 7.52 -1.09
N ASN A 419 19.15 6.45 -0.39
CA ASN A 419 18.08 5.51 -0.72
C ASN A 419 16.78 5.81 0.06
N PHE A 420 16.67 6.98 0.65
CA PHE A 420 15.54 7.37 1.48
C PHE A 420 14.47 8.07 0.65
N ASP A 421 13.52 7.29 0.11
CA ASP A 421 12.47 7.80 -0.79
C ASP A 421 11.62 8.90 -0.13
N ALA A 422 11.35 8.81 1.18
CA ALA A 422 10.62 9.84 1.91
C ALA A 422 11.30 11.23 1.88
N ALA A 423 12.63 11.29 1.84
CA ALA A 423 13.34 12.55 1.70
C ALA A 423 13.15 13.16 0.29
N TYR A 424 13.15 12.34 -0.75
CA TYR A 424 12.82 12.83 -2.09
C TYR A 424 11.38 13.34 -2.17
N VAL A 425 10.43 12.65 -1.54
CA VAL A 425 9.03 13.11 -1.41
C VAL A 425 8.97 14.41 -0.62
N GLY A 426 9.68 14.52 0.50
CA GLY A 426 9.76 15.74 1.32
C GLY A 426 10.27 16.95 0.53
N ILE A 427 11.38 16.80 -0.21
CA ILE A 427 11.91 17.85 -1.09
C ILE A 427 10.88 18.20 -2.18
N GLY A 428 10.32 17.21 -2.85
CA GLY A 428 9.32 17.41 -3.89
C GLY A 428 8.10 18.17 -3.39
N THR A 429 7.59 17.82 -2.21
CA THR A 429 6.43 18.47 -1.57
C THR A 429 6.75 19.92 -1.19
N ASN A 430 7.92 20.19 -0.63
CA ASN A 430 8.31 21.55 -0.29
C ASN A 430 8.45 22.43 -1.54
N LEU A 431 9.05 21.92 -2.62
CA LEU A 431 9.14 22.62 -3.91
C LEU A 431 7.74 22.85 -4.53
N TYR A 432 6.86 21.85 -4.45
CA TYR A 432 5.48 21.97 -4.92
C TYR A 432 4.74 23.10 -4.18
N ARG A 433 4.85 23.15 -2.85
CA ARG A 433 4.25 24.20 -2.01
C ARG A 433 4.80 25.59 -2.28
N GLN A 434 6.07 25.69 -2.74
CA GLN A 434 6.66 26.94 -3.22
C GLN A 434 6.22 27.34 -4.63
N GLY A 435 5.47 26.49 -5.33
CA GLY A 435 5.07 26.70 -6.71
C GLY A 435 6.13 26.30 -7.77
N GLU A 436 7.23 25.71 -7.33
CA GLU A 436 8.33 25.23 -8.19
C GLU A 436 7.99 23.84 -8.79
N TYR A 437 6.84 23.76 -9.49
CA TYR A 437 6.27 22.50 -9.97
C TYR A 437 7.20 21.72 -10.91
N LYS A 438 8.04 22.40 -11.72
CA LYS A 438 8.97 21.70 -12.62
C LYS A 438 10.10 21.01 -11.86
N ALA A 439 10.60 21.66 -10.81
CA ALA A 439 11.63 21.09 -9.96
C ALA A 439 11.09 19.93 -9.14
N SER A 440 9.87 20.03 -8.59
CA SER A 440 9.23 18.97 -7.81
C SER A 440 9.05 17.67 -8.61
N LEU A 441 8.77 17.76 -9.93
CA LEU A 441 8.68 16.58 -10.79
C LEU A 441 9.92 15.69 -10.77
N VAL A 442 11.11 16.28 -10.65
CA VAL A 442 12.38 15.53 -10.66
C VAL A 442 12.47 14.66 -9.41
N TYR A 443 12.10 15.22 -8.26
CA TYR A 443 12.18 14.54 -6.97
C TYR A 443 11.07 13.48 -6.81
N PHE A 444 9.83 13.79 -7.17
CA PHE A 444 8.75 12.80 -7.16
C PHE A 444 9.03 11.64 -8.12
N ARG A 445 9.68 11.91 -9.25
CA ARG A 445 10.10 10.85 -10.16
C ARG A 445 11.24 10.01 -9.56
N ALA A 446 12.18 10.61 -8.84
CA ALA A 446 13.25 9.89 -8.15
C ALA A 446 12.70 8.98 -7.05
N ALA A 447 11.72 9.47 -6.28
CA ALA A 447 10.98 8.68 -5.30
C ALA A 447 9.99 7.68 -5.94
N SER A 448 9.77 7.74 -7.25
CA SER A 448 8.72 6.98 -7.95
C SER A 448 7.30 7.26 -7.42
N ASP A 449 7.08 8.42 -6.81
CA ASP A 449 5.76 8.89 -6.36
C ASP A 449 4.95 9.42 -7.55
N ILE A 450 4.10 8.54 -8.09
CA ILE A 450 3.29 8.83 -9.28
C ILE A 450 2.17 9.83 -8.95
N ASN A 451 1.61 9.78 -7.75
CA ASN A 451 0.50 10.63 -7.35
C ASN A 451 0.95 12.09 -7.28
N SER A 452 1.96 12.39 -6.48
CA SER A 452 2.51 13.74 -6.33
C SER A 452 3.14 14.26 -7.63
N TYR A 453 3.76 13.36 -8.43
CA TYR A 453 4.21 13.69 -9.77
C TYR A 453 3.05 14.13 -10.67
N SER A 454 1.92 13.41 -10.64
CA SER A 454 0.72 13.73 -11.40
C SER A 454 0.13 15.09 -10.98
N ASP A 455 0.10 15.41 -9.68
CA ASP A 455 -0.40 16.69 -9.20
C ASP A 455 0.49 17.87 -9.63
N SER A 456 1.81 17.71 -9.55
CA SER A 456 2.76 18.70 -10.07
C SER A 456 2.61 18.90 -11.58
N PHE A 457 2.44 17.81 -12.33
CA PHE A 457 2.19 17.86 -13.77
C PHE A 457 0.87 18.56 -14.09
N LYS A 458 -0.18 18.29 -13.32
CA LYS A 458 -1.50 18.93 -13.44
C LYS A 458 -1.43 20.45 -13.22
N ALA A 459 -0.64 20.90 -12.23
CA ALA A 459 -0.42 22.31 -11.98
C ALA A 459 0.28 23.01 -13.17
N ILE A 460 1.32 22.38 -13.74
CA ILE A 460 2.02 22.87 -14.94
C ILE A 460 1.06 22.90 -16.14
N ARG A 461 0.29 21.82 -16.34
CA ARG A 461 -0.68 21.73 -17.43
C ARG A 461 -1.78 22.77 -17.33
N LYS A 462 -2.27 23.06 -16.11
CA LYS A 462 -3.28 24.11 -15.88
C LYS A 462 -2.80 25.45 -16.40
N ALA A 463 -1.59 25.87 -16.01
CA ALA A 463 -1.00 27.13 -16.47
C ALA A 463 -0.82 27.18 -18.01
N TRP A 464 -0.43 26.03 -18.62
CA TRP A 464 -0.34 25.92 -20.07
C TRP A 464 -1.72 25.98 -20.74
N THR A 465 -2.73 25.28 -20.20
CA THR A 465 -4.09 25.25 -20.74
C THR A 465 -4.73 26.62 -20.70
N GLU A 466 -4.61 27.36 -19.61
CA GLU A 466 -5.12 28.73 -19.48
C GLU A 466 -4.57 29.65 -20.60
N LYS A 467 -3.32 29.45 -20.98
CA LYS A 467 -2.66 30.27 -22.02
C LYS A 467 -3.03 29.84 -23.45
N TYR A 468 -3.23 28.53 -23.71
CA TYR A 468 -3.27 27.99 -25.08
C TYR A 468 -4.59 27.27 -25.41
N VAL A 469 -5.64 27.35 -24.57
CA VAL A 469 -6.90 26.63 -24.76
C VAL A 469 -7.57 26.93 -26.12
N LEU A 470 -7.55 28.19 -26.57
CA LEU A 470 -8.14 28.59 -27.88
C LEU A 470 -7.37 27.92 -29.04
N ILE A 471 -6.07 27.87 -28.97
CA ILE A 471 -5.22 27.21 -29.98
C ILE A 471 -5.50 25.70 -30.00
N ALA A 472 -5.63 25.07 -28.81
CA ALA A 472 -5.96 23.66 -28.70
C ALA A 472 -7.31 23.33 -29.36
N ILE A 473 -8.33 24.17 -29.16
CA ILE A 473 -9.64 24.00 -29.80
C ILE A 473 -9.49 24.06 -31.34
N VAL A 474 -8.78 25.06 -31.89
CA VAL A 474 -8.54 25.17 -33.32
C VAL A 474 -7.81 23.92 -33.85
N VAL A 475 -6.79 23.41 -33.15
CA VAL A 475 -6.07 22.18 -33.55
C VAL A 475 -7.03 21.00 -33.59
N ILE A 476 -7.89 20.84 -32.58
CA ILE A 476 -8.89 19.75 -32.54
C ILE A 476 -9.83 19.84 -33.75
N VAL A 477 -10.34 21.01 -34.06
CA VAL A 477 -11.22 21.23 -35.26
C VAL A 477 -10.49 20.86 -36.54
N VAL A 478 -9.23 21.28 -36.68
CA VAL A 478 -8.41 20.91 -37.85
C VAL A 478 -8.22 19.39 -37.96
N ILE A 479 -7.95 18.73 -36.88
CA ILE A 479 -7.82 17.25 -36.84
C ILE A 479 -9.14 16.58 -37.26
N ILE A 480 -10.29 17.05 -36.77
CA ILE A 480 -11.60 16.51 -37.14
C ILE A 480 -11.86 16.69 -38.65
N VAL A 481 -11.53 17.86 -39.19
CA VAL A 481 -11.71 18.15 -40.64
C VAL A 481 -10.77 17.27 -41.48
N LEU A 482 -9.53 17.08 -41.06
CA LEU A 482 -8.58 16.19 -41.74
C LEU A 482 -9.05 14.75 -41.71
N LEU A 483 -9.54 14.27 -40.56
CA LEU A 483 -10.09 12.92 -40.39
C LEU A 483 -11.32 12.72 -41.33
N ALA A 484 -12.23 13.67 -41.39
CA ALA A 484 -13.40 13.63 -42.30
C ALA A 484 -12.97 13.56 -43.78
N LYS A 485 -11.96 14.35 -44.18
CA LYS A 485 -11.41 14.31 -45.54
C LYS A 485 -10.71 12.96 -45.81
N PHE A 486 -9.99 12.43 -44.83
CA PHE A 486 -9.35 11.12 -44.94
C PHE A 486 -10.38 10.00 -45.12
N LEU A 487 -11.45 9.95 -44.30
CA LEU A 487 -12.52 8.96 -44.44
C LEU A 487 -13.21 9.06 -45.82
N LYS A 488 -13.44 10.29 -46.34
CA LYS A 488 -13.97 10.50 -47.68
C LYS A 488 -13.01 9.97 -48.77
N TYR A 489 -11.68 10.15 -48.59
CA TYR A 489 -10.67 9.60 -49.48
C TYR A 489 -10.67 8.05 -49.45
N VAL A 490 -10.80 7.45 -48.25
CA VAL A 490 -10.92 5.99 -48.05
C VAL A 490 -12.13 5.45 -48.82
N GLY A 491 -13.30 6.07 -48.67
CA GLY A 491 -14.51 5.69 -49.40
C GLY A 491 -14.35 5.79 -50.92
N LYS A 492 -13.73 6.88 -51.42
CA LYS A 492 -13.45 7.03 -52.87
C LYS A 492 -12.50 5.91 -53.38
N LYS A 493 -11.42 5.62 -52.64
CA LYS A 493 -10.47 4.55 -53.03
C LYS A 493 -11.11 3.17 -52.97
N ASN A 494 -12.01 2.93 -52.03
CA ASN A 494 -12.73 1.67 -51.96
C ASN A 494 -13.65 1.50 -53.19
N ASN A 495 -14.39 2.55 -53.62
CA ASN A 495 -15.22 2.52 -54.81
C ASN A 495 -14.40 2.33 -56.11
N GLU A 496 -13.24 2.97 -56.27
CA GLU A 496 -12.31 2.72 -57.36
C GLU A 496 -11.79 1.27 -57.36
N GLY A 497 -11.68 0.67 -56.20
CA GLY A 497 -11.24 -0.71 -56.01
C GLY A 497 -12.23 -1.79 -56.49
N THR A 498 -13.52 -1.50 -56.64
CA THR A 498 -14.56 -2.45 -57.05
C THR A 498 -14.30 -3.02 -58.48
N THR A 499 -13.66 -2.24 -59.32
CA THR A 499 -13.38 -2.63 -60.73
C THR A 499 -12.03 -3.40 -60.89
N LYS A 500 -11.24 -3.55 -59.79
CA LYS A 500 -9.86 -4.09 -59.83
C LYS A 500 -9.78 -5.50 -59.26
N LEU A 501 -10.57 -6.46 -59.68
CA LEU A 501 -10.54 -7.83 -59.19
C LEU A 501 -9.10 -8.45 -59.25
N GLY A 502 -8.51 -8.70 -58.06
CA GLY A 502 -7.23 -9.40 -57.91
C GLY A 502 -5.95 -8.59 -58.22
N LYS A 503 -6.05 -7.28 -58.57
CA LYS A 503 -4.91 -6.41 -58.94
C LYS A 503 -4.78 -5.19 -57.99
N ARG A 504 -4.97 -5.38 -56.67
CA ARG A 504 -4.89 -4.28 -55.73
C ARG A 504 -3.47 -4.06 -55.25
N THR A 505 -3.16 -2.80 -54.93
CA THR A 505 -1.90 -2.44 -54.28
C THR A 505 -1.99 -2.71 -52.79
N LEU A 506 -0.85 -2.92 -52.13
CA LEU A 506 -0.80 -3.11 -50.65
C LEU A 506 -1.44 -1.93 -49.92
N TRP A 507 -1.33 -0.71 -50.48
CA TRP A 507 -1.94 0.49 -49.89
C TRP A 507 -3.46 0.44 -49.95
N GLU A 508 -4.04 -0.01 -51.03
CA GLU A 508 -5.49 -0.19 -51.16
C GLU A 508 -6.02 -1.27 -50.22
N GLU A 509 -5.27 -2.37 -50.06
CA GLU A 509 -5.59 -3.44 -49.12
C GLU A 509 -5.51 -2.93 -47.64
N PHE A 510 -4.50 -2.12 -47.30
CA PHE A 510 -4.34 -1.56 -45.96
C PHE A 510 -5.44 -0.52 -45.63
N ILE A 511 -5.69 0.42 -46.56
CA ILE A 511 -6.76 1.44 -46.36
C ILE A 511 -8.14 0.79 -46.21
N TYR A 512 -8.36 -0.37 -46.81
CA TYR A 512 -9.60 -1.12 -46.70
C TYR A 512 -9.97 -1.44 -45.26
N ALA A 513 -9.02 -1.59 -44.33
CA ALA A 513 -9.26 -1.79 -42.93
C ALA A 513 -10.05 -0.64 -42.30
N PHE A 514 -9.84 0.61 -42.72
CA PHE A 514 -10.62 1.77 -42.25
C PHE A 514 -12.07 1.75 -42.74
N TYR A 515 -12.33 1.21 -43.94
CA TYR A 515 -13.68 1.04 -44.45
C TYR A 515 -14.42 -0.04 -43.68
N LEU A 516 -13.79 -1.18 -43.47
CA LEU A 516 -14.36 -2.35 -42.80
C LEU A 516 -14.84 -2.05 -41.37
N ILE A 517 -14.10 -1.22 -40.61
CA ILE A 517 -14.49 -0.86 -39.23
C ILE A 517 -15.87 -0.19 -39.19
N VAL A 518 -16.20 0.62 -40.17
CA VAL A 518 -17.46 1.39 -40.19
C VAL A 518 -18.57 0.62 -40.92
N HIS A 519 -18.20 -0.33 -41.77
CA HIS A 519 -19.11 -1.14 -42.59
C HIS A 519 -18.82 -2.64 -42.41
N PRO A 520 -19.07 -3.22 -41.20
CA PRO A 520 -18.59 -4.58 -40.90
C PRO A 520 -19.28 -5.66 -41.77
N PHE A 521 -20.59 -5.54 -42.06
CA PHE A 521 -21.32 -6.54 -42.82
C PHE A 521 -20.84 -6.58 -44.28
N ASP A 522 -20.94 -5.49 -44.97
CA ASP A 522 -20.52 -5.37 -46.38
C ASP A 522 -19.01 -5.56 -46.52
N GLY A 523 -18.26 -5.03 -45.55
CA GLY A 523 -16.79 -5.13 -45.53
C GLY A 523 -16.27 -6.55 -45.46
N PHE A 524 -16.81 -7.41 -44.58
CA PHE A 524 -16.40 -8.83 -44.53
C PHE A 524 -16.93 -9.63 -45.70
N TRP A 525 -18.12 -9.29 -46.23
CA TRP A 525 -18.64 -9.91 -47.44
C TRP A 525 -17.73 -9.65 -48.65
N ASP A 526 -17.35 -8.39 -48.85
CA ASP A 526 -16.41 -7.97 -49.88
C ASP A 526 -15.02 -8.62 -49.74
N LEU A 527 -14.54 -8.79 -48.48
CA LEU A 527 -13.28 -9.50 -48.22
C LEU A 527 -13.30 -10.94 -48.72
N LYS A 528 -14.39 -11.65 -48.48
CA LYS A 528 -14.56 -13.06 -48.89
C LYS A 528 -14.84 -13.19 -50.39
N HIS A 529 -15.81 -12.45 -50.93
CA HIS A 529 -16.34 -12.68 -52.27
C HIS A 529 -15.64 -11.82 -53.33
N GLU A 530 -15.36 -10.56 -53.04
CA GLU A 530 -14.66 -9.65 -53.98
C GLU A 530 -13.13 -9.66 -53.79
N LYS A 531 -12.63 -10.45 -52.81
CA LYS A 531 -11.19 -10.57 -52.50
C LYS A 531 -10.52 -9.22 -52.34
N ARG A 532 -11.17 -8.31 -51.62
CA ARG A 532 -10.66 -6.94 -51.36
C ARG A 532 -9.46 -6.92 -50.42
N GLY A 533 -9.18 -7.99 -49.70
CA GLY A 533 -7.99 -8.21 -48.92
C GLY A 533 -7.24 -9.47 -49.37
N SER A 534 -5.98 -9.53 -49.03
CA SER A 534 -5.12 -10.68 -49.29
C SER A 534 -4.32 -11.03 -48.03
N VAL A 535 -3.64 -12.18 -48.03
CA VAL A 535 -2.71 -12.56 -46.96
C VAL A 535 -1.61 -11.50 -46.76
N ARG A 536 -1.14 -10.88 -47.84
CA ARG A 536 -0.14 -9.78 -47.78
C ARG A 536 -0.73 -8.57 -47.05
N GLY A 537 -1.96 -8.19 -47.39
CA GLY A 537 -2.68 -7.09 -46.71
C GLY A 537 -2.93 -7.37 -45.23
N ALA A 538 -3.35 -8.61 -44.90
CA ALA A 538 -3.52 -9.07 -43.53
C ALA A 538 -2.21 -8.97 -42.72
N LEU A 539 -1.08 -9.43 -43.25
CA LEU A 539 0.23 -9.29 -42.61
C LEU A 539 0.65 -7.84 -42.39
N VAL A 540 0.31 -6.92 -43.31
CA VAL A 540 0.58 -5.48 -43.12
C VAL A 540 -0.28 -4.91 -42.00
N VAL A 541 -1.55 -5.34 -41.91
CA VAL A 541 -2.43 -4.96 -40.80
C VAL A 541 -1.89 -5.49 -39.46
N ASP A 542 -1.50 -6.77 -39.41
CA ASP A 542 -0.92 -7.37 -38.20
C ASP A 542 0.37 -6.67 -37.78
N ALA A 543 1.23 -6.30 -38.73
CA ALA A 543 2.43 -5.51 -38.44
C ALA A 543 2.07 -4.13 -37.87
N ALA A 544 1.05 -3.45 -38.40
CA ALA A 544 0.57 -2.18 -37.88
C ALA A 544 -0.01 -2.32 -36.45
N VAL A 545 -0.73 -3.42 -36.17
CA VAL A 545 -1.26 -3.73 -34.84
C VAL A 545 -0.11 -3.97 -33.86
N ILE A 546 0.88 -4.78 -34.22
CA ILE A 546 2.06 -5.06 -33.38
C ILE A 546 2.82 -3.77 -33.06
N ILE A 547 3.07 -2.93 -34.08
CA ILE A 547 3.74 -1.63 -33.89
C ILE A 547 2.92 -0.72 -32.98
N SER A 548 1.61 -0.67 -33.15
CA SER A 548 0.71 0.15 -32.34
C SER A 548 0.68 -0.33 -30.87
N TYR A 549 0.64 -1.65 -30.67
CA TYR A 549 0.69 -2.25 -29.34
C TYR A 549 2.05 -2.05 -28.67
N MET A 550 3.14 -2.17 -29.43
CA MET A 550 4.50 -1.87 -28.95
C MET A 550 4.63 -0.39 -28.57
N TYR A 551 4.12 0.51 -29.42
CA TYR A 551 4.11 1.94 -29.14
C TYR A 551 3.27 2.25 -27.88
N TYR A 552 2.12 1.62 -27.70
CA TYR A 552 1.30 1.74 -26.49
C TYR A 552 2.04 1.23 -25.26
N THR A 553 2.76 0.12 -25.37
CA THR A 553 3.48 -0.47 -24.23
C THR A 553 4.69 0.36 -23.80
N VAL A 554 5.46 0.91 -24.75
CA VAL A 554 6.71 1.64 -24.48
C VAL A 554 6.50 3.16 -24.41
N GLY A 555 5.60 3.69 -25.24
CA GLY A 555 5.42 5.12 -25.50
C GLY A 555 4.57 5.88 -24.48
N ARG A 556 3.86 5.18 -23.58
CA ARG A 556 3.07 5.86 -22.54
C ARG A 556 3.95 6.71 -21.65
N ALA A 557 3.39 7.86 -21.20
CA ALA A 557 4.06 8.74 -20.26
C ALA A 557 4.41 8.05 -18.93
N TYR A 558 5.33 8.64 -18.18
CA TYR A 558 5.79 8.12 -16.90
C TYR A 558 4.62 7.84 -15.93
N ILE A 559 3.63 8.71 -15.84
CA ILE A 559 2.44 8.54 -14.97
C ILE A 559 1.72 7.21 -15.23
N PHE A 560 1.66 6.75 -16.50
CA PHE A 560 0.92 5.55 -16.91
C PHE A 560 1.81 4.33 -17.14
N ASN A 561 3.12 4.51 -17.07
CA ASN A 561 4.11 3.45 -17.27
C ASN A 561 5.44 3.81 -16.58
N PRO A 562 5.48 3.76 -15.23
CA PRO A 562 6.65 4.20 -14.46
C PRO A 562 7.84 3.25 -14.64
N ASP A 563 7.60 1.94 -14.73
CA ASP A 563 8.64 0.94 -14.94
C ASP A 563 8.63 0.43 -16.37
N LYS A 564 9.66 0.80 -17.12
CA LYS A 564 9.89 0.34 -18.50
C LYS A 564 10.98 -0.72 -18.61
N THR A 565 11.61 -1.11 -17.51
CA THR A 565 12.79 -1.98 -17.51
C THR A 565 12.45 -3.44 -17.83
N GLY A 566 11.24 -3.89 -17.50
CA GLY A 566 10.75 -5.26 -17.74
C GLY A 566 10.19 -5.52 -19.13
N ILE A 567 10.12 -4.52 -20.03
CA ILE A 567 9.47 -4.67 -21.33
C ILE A 567 10.41 -5.42 -22.30
N ARG A 568 10.03 -6.65 -22.65
CA ARG A 568 10.72 -7.45 -23.68
C ARG A 568 9.91 -7.38 -24.98
N ILE A 569 10.55 -6.93 -26.08
CA ILE A 569 9.91 -6.79 -27.40
C ILE A 569 9.31 -8.12 -27.87
N ILE A 570 9.98 -9.24 -27.60
CA ILE A 570 9.47 -10.56 -27.95
C ILE A 570 8.13 -10.88 -27.25
N ASN A 571 7.96 -10.49 -25.97
CA ASN A 571 6.70 -10.71 -25.26
C ASN A 571 5.57 -9.90 -25.90
N VAL A 572 5.83 -8.65 -26.29
CA VAL A 572 4.86 -7.79 -26.99
C VAL A 572 4.40 -8.42 -28.30
N LEU A 573 5.35 -8.95 -29.09
CA LEU A 573 5.07 -9.63 -30.35
C LEU A 573 4.23 -10.90 -30.12
N LEU A 574 4.61 -11.73 -29.16
CA LEU A 574 3.89 -12.95 -28.82
C LEU A 574 2.48 -12.66 -28.29
N THR A 575 2.27 -11.56 -27.55
CA THR A 575 0.95 -11.16 -27.02
C THR A 575 -0.07 -10.91 -28.14
N VAL A 576 0.35 -10.50 -29.32
CA VAL A 576 -0.54 -10.30 -30.48
C VAL A 576 -0.62 -11.56 -31.34
N LEU A 577 0.52 -12.14 -31.71
CA LEU A 577 0.57 -13.25 -32.69
C LEU A 577 0.03 -14.56 -32.14
N VAL A 578 0.31 -14.90 -30.88
CA VAL A 578 -0.12 -16.19 -30.30
C VAL A 578 -1.65 -16.28 -30.20
N PRO A 579 -2.38 -15.30 -29.63
CA PRO A 579 -3.85 -15.35 -29.63
C PRO A 579 -4.45 -15.35 -31.03
N LEU A 580 -3.89 -14.57 -31.98
CA LEU A 580 -4.37 -14.55 -33.36
C LEU A 580 -4.25 -15.94 -34.02
N MET A 581 -3.09 -16.56 -33.89
CA MET A 581 -2.85 -17.89 -34.49
C MET A 581 -3.69 -18.97 -33.81
N LEU A 582 -3.80 -18.94 -32.48
CA LEU A 582 -4.68 -19.88 -31.73
C LEU A 582 -6.13 -19.73 -32.15
N TRP A 583 -6.59 -18.48 -32.33
CA TRP A 583 -7.93 -18.19 -32.84
C TRP A 583 -8.15 -18.78 -34.24
N CYS A 584 -7.23 -18.51 -35.16
CA CYS A 584 -7.33 -19.01 -36.54
C CYS A 584 -7.33 -20.54 -36.59
N VAL A 585 -6.42 -21.20 -35.85
CA VAL A 585 -6.35 -22.66 -35.79
C VAL A 585 -7.59 -23.25 -35.09
N GLY A 586 -7.97 -22.75 -33.96
CA GLY A 586 -9.14 -23.24 -33.20
C GLY A 586 -10.43 -23.10 -34.02
N ASN A 587 -10.64 -21.94 -34.66
CA ASN A 587 -11.80 -21.71 -35.51
C ASN A 587 -11.78 -22.61 -36.75
N TRP A 588 -10.62 -22.77 -37.40
CA TRP A 588 -10.48 -23.66 -38.58
C TRP A 588 -10.73 -25.12 -38.22
N CYS A 589 -10.26 -25.60 -37.08
CA CYS A 589 -10.52 -26.98 -36.65
C CYS A 589 -12.04 -27.25 -36.45
N LEU A 590 -12.81 -26.21 -36.07
CA LEU A 590 -14.26 -26.35 -35.87
C LEU A 590 -15.06 -26.26 -37.17
N THR A 591 -14.50 -25.74 -38.29
CA THR A 591 -15.22 -25.63 -39.55
C THR A 591 -15.73 -26.97 -40.09
N THR A 592 -14.94 -28.05 -39.93
CA THR A 592 -15.32 -29.40 -40.31
C THR A 592 -16.43 -30.00 -39.47
N LEU A 593 -16.58 -29.57 -38.24
CA LEU A 593 -17.62 -30.02 -37.31
C LEU A 593 -18.98 -29.30 -37.48
N PHE A 594 -18.90 -28.05 -37.98
CA PHE A 594 -20.06 -27.17 -38.04
C PHE A 594 -20.39 -26.68 -39.45
N ASP A 595 -19.95 -27.38 -40.51
CA ASP A 595 -20.21 -27.07 -41.93
C ASP A 595 -19.93 -25.58 -42.29
N GLY A 596 -18.75 -25.11 -41.91
CA GLY A 596 -18.32 -23.74 -42.21
C GLY A 596 -17.69 -23.65 -43.60
N GLU A 597 -17.98 -22.60 -44.37
CA GLU A 597 -17.46 -22.40 -45.71
C GLU A 597 -16.04 -21.78 -45.76
N GLY A 598 -15.58 -21.17 -44.65
CA GLY A 598 -14.33 -20.43 -44.58
C GLY A 598 -13.10 -21.32 -44.66
N THR A 599 -12.17 -21.02 -45.55
CA THR A 599 -10.83 -21.65 -45.54
C THR A 599 -9.94 -21.01 -44.46
N PHE A 600 -8.87 -21.68 -44.04
CA PHE A 600 -7.89 -21.11 -43.10
C PHE A 600 -7.39 -19.71 -43.56
N LYS A 601 -7.21 -19.52 -44.86
CA LYS A 601 -6.82 -18.24 -45.43
C LYS A 601 -7.87 -17.15 -45.22
N ASP A 602 -9.14 -17.48 -45.40
CA ASP A 602 -10.25 -16.55 -45.23
C ASP A 602 -10.41 -16.16 -43.75
N ILE A 603 -10.29 -17.15 -42.83
CA ILE A 603 -10.32 -16.95 -41.37
C ILE A 603 -9.16 -16.02 -40.96
N PHE A 604 -7.91 -16.29 -41.46
CA PHE A 604 -6.77 -15.47 -41.12
C PHE A 604 -6.92 -14.03 -41.61
N ILE A 605 -7.36 -13.81 -42.85
CA ILE A 605 -7.59 -12.47 -43.40
C ILE A 605 -8.67 -11.75 -42.57
N ALA A 606 -9.81 -12.38 -42.33
CA ALA A 606 -10.90 -11.74 -41.58
C ALA A 606 -10.50 -11.42 -40.13
N SER A 607 -9.77 -12.31 -39.46
CA SER A 607 -9.27 -12.12 -38.12
C SER A 607 -8.24 -10.99 -38.03
N SER A 608 -7.26 -10.94 -38.93
CA SER A 608 -6.27 -9.86 -38.97
C SER A 608 -6.89 -8.50 -39.17
N TYR A 609 -7.84 -8.35 -40.14
CA TYR A 609 -8.55 -7.09 -40.33
C TYR A 609 -9.42 -6.70 -39.13
N SER A 610 -9.94 -7.67 -38.38
CA SER A 610 -10.69 -7.43 -37.13
C SER A 610 -9.86 -6.82 -36.00
N LEU A 611 -8.52 -6.97 -36.02
CA LEU A 611 -7.61 -6.36 -35.04
C LEU A 611 -7.39 -4.86 -35.23
N PHE A 612 -7.80 -4.28 -36.35
CA PHE A 612 -7.47 -2.91 -36.74
C PHE A 612 -7.99 -1.81 -35.78
N PRO A 613 -9.10 -1.96 -35.03
CA PRO A 613 -9.47 -1.02 -33.98
C PRO A 613 -8.36 -0.73 -32.97
N LEU A 614 -7.48 -1.71 -32.68
CA LEU A 614 -6.34 -1.52 -31.79
C LEU A 614 -5.38 -0.43 -32.32
N VAL A 615 -5.17 -0.35 -33.64
CA VAL A 615 -4.34 0.70 -34.27
C VAL A 615 -4.96 2.08 -34.06
N ILE A 616 -6.28 2.18 -34.25
CA ILE A 616 -7.02 3.47 -34.19
C ILE A 616 -7.06 4.01 -32.76
N PHE A 617 -7.18 3.16 -31.75
CA PHE A 617 -7.30 3.61 -30.37
C PHE A 617 -5.95 3.68 -29.65
N MET A 618 -5.07 2.70 -29.82
CA MET A 618 -3.81 2.66 -29.04
C MET A 618 -2.85 3.80 -29.40
N ILE A 619 -2.72 4.15 -30.68
CA ILE A 619 -1.82 5.25 -31.07
C ILE A 619 -2.29 6.60 -30.49
N PRO A 620 -3.54 7.05 -30.68
CA PRO A 620 -4.00 8.30 -30.07
C PRO A 620 -3.99 8.27 -28.55
N MET A 621 -4.38 7.15 -27.91
CA MET A 621 -4.36 7.06 -26.45
C MET A 621 -2.95 7.14 -25.91
N THR A 622 -1.95 6.56 -26.56
CA THR A 622 -0.55 6.74 -26.18
C THR A 622 -0.12 8.20 -26.22
N LEU A 623 -0.53 8.93 -27.26
CA LEU A 623 -0.26 10.38 -27.35
C LEU A 623 -0.98 11.16 -26.24
N VAL A 624 -2.23 10.82 -25.94
CA VAL A 624 -3.02 11.44 -24.86
C VAL A 624 -2.37 11.22 -23.50
N THR A 625 -1.75 10.05 -23.24
CA THR A 625 -1.06 9.82 -21.96
C THR A 625 0.03 10.85 -21.67
N ASN A 626 0.64 11.47 -22.70
CA ASN A 626 1.72 12.44 -22.51
C ASN A 626 1.24 13.82 -22.06
N ILE A 627 -0.07 14.07 -22.12
CA ILE A 627 -0.71 15.32 -21.68
C ILE A 627 -1.74 15.08 -20.57
N ALA A 628 -2.03 13.83 -20.24
CA ALA A 628 -3.00 13.44 -19.23
C ALA A 628 -2.35 13.32 -17.85
N SER A 629 -3.12 13.60 -16.80
CA SER A 629 -2.82 13.32 -15.40
C SER A 629 -3.43 11.99 -14.98
N LEU A 630 -3.15 11.54 -13.77
CA LEU A 630 -3.68 10.28 -13.24
C LEU A 630 -5.23 10.28 -13.15
N ASP A 631 -5.85 11.44 -12.95
CA ASP A 631 -7.31 11.58 -12.88
C ASP A 631 -8.01 11.10 -14.16
N GLU A 632 -7.36 11.27 -15.32
CA GLU A 632 -7.90 10.83 -16.61
C GLU A 632 -7.61 9.36 -16.94
N SER A 633 -6.96 8.63 -16.06
CA SER A 633 -6.59 7.21 -16.28
C SER A 633 -7.80 6.32 -16.61
N LYS A 634 -8.92 6.54 -15.91
CA LYS A 634 -10.17 5.80 -16.15
C LYS A 634 -10.74 6.04 -17.56
N LEU A 635 -10.64 7.28 -18.06
CA LEU A 635 -11.09 7.65 -19.40
C LEU A 635 -10.21 6.97 -20.46
N ILE A 636 -8.89 7.00 -20.29
CA ILE A 636 -7.94 6.33 -21.19
C ILE A 636 -8.20 4.82 -21.22
N SER A 637 -8.40 4.21 -20.06
CA SER A 637 -8.74 2.78 -19.95
C SER A 637 -10.06 2.44 -20.62
N LEU A 638 -11.06 3.32 -20.53
CA LEU A 638 -12.35 3.16 -21.21
C LEU A 638 -12.18 3.10 -22.73
N PHE A 639 -11.38 4.01 -23.33
CA PHE A 639 -11.16 4.00 -24.77
C PHE A 639 -10.36 2.78 -25.23
N VAL A 640 -9.40 2.33 -24.46
CA VAL A 640 -8.66 1.09 -24.75
C VAL A 640 -9.60 -0.13 -24.65
N SER A 641 -10.46 -0.19 -23.62
CA SER A 641 -11.46 -1.25 -23.49
C SER A 641 -12.46 -1.25 -24.65
N LEU A 642 -12.87 -0.07 -25.10
CA LEU A 642 -13.74 0.08 -26.28
C LEU A 642 -13.09 -0.50 -27.55
N ALA A 643 -11.75 -0.35 -27.71
CA ALA A 643 -11.04 -0.96 -28.82
C ALA A 643 -11.17 -2.49 -28.81
N PHE A 644 -11.05 -3.14 -27.64
CA PHE A 644 -11.21 -4.59 -27.51
C PHE A 644 -12.65 -5.06 -27.71
N VAL A 645 -13.64 -4.30 -27.21
CA VAL A 645 -15.06 -4.59 -27.47
C VAL A 645 -15.34 -4.52 -28.99
N TRP A 646 -14.83 -3.49 -29.65
CA TRP A 646 -15.01 -3.33 -31.09
C TRP A 646 -14.30 -4.43 -31.89
N LEU A 647 -13.10 -4.81 -31.50
CA LEU A 647 -12.40 -5.98 -32.04
C LEU A 647 -13.26 -7.25 -31.91
N GLY A 648 -13.83 -7.51 -30.73
CA GLY A 648 -14.72 -8.66 -30.51
C GLY A 648 -15.95 -8.64 -31.43
N MET A 649 -16.57 -7.47 -31.60
CA MET A 649 -17.68 -7.28 -32.54
C MET A 649 -17.27 -7.56 -34.01
N LEU A 650 -16.12 -7.07 -34.42
CA LEU A 650 -15.60 -7.32 -35.80
C LEU A 650 -15.25 -8.80 -36.01
N LEU A 651 -14.65 -9.46 -35.02
CA LEU A 651 -14.43 -10.91 -35.08
C LEU A 651 -15.75 -11.66 -35.21
N PHE A 652 -16.77 -11.24 -34.47
CA PHE A 652 -18.10 -11.86 -34.53
C PHE A 652 -18.72 -11.75 -35.93
N PHE A 653 -18.78 -10.55 -36.50
CA PHE A 653 -19.35 -10.35 -37.84
C PHE A 653 -18.45 -10.95 -38.93
N GLY A 654 -17.14 -10.87 -38.74
CA GLY A 654 -16.15 -11.46 -39.64
C GLY A 654 -16.33 -12.98 -39.77
N MET A 655 -16.46 -13.68 -38.65
CA MET A 655 -16.67 -15.13 -38.65
C MET A 655 -18.05 -15.52 -39.18
N ALA A 656 -19.12 -14.80 -38.78
CA ALA A 656 -20.44 -15.03 -39.31
C ALA A 656 -20.47 -14.97 -40.85
N THR A 657 -19.88 -13.93 -41.43
CA THR A 657 -19.81 -13.74 -42.90
C THR A 657 -18.84 -14.71 -43.57
N THR A 658 -17.69 -14.98 -42.94
CA THR A 658 -16.69 -15.90 -43.51
C THR A 658 -17.20 -17.33 -43.65
N HIS A 659 -18.01 -17.78 -42.69
CA HIS A 659 -18.55 -19.14 -42.66
C HIS A 659 -19.99 -19.27 -43.16
N GLY A 660 -20.70 -18.17 -43.38
CA GLY A 660 -22.13 -18.16 -43.73
C GLY A 660 -23.04 -18.59 -42.58
N TYR A 661 -22.59 -18.37 -41.32
CA TYR A 661 -23.35 -18.82 -40.15
C TYR A 661 -24.50 -17.88 -39.80
N SER A 662 -25.59 -18.47 -39.29
CA SER A 662 -26.61 -17.68 -38.60
C SER A 662 -26.08 -17.11 -37.30
N MET A 663 -26.65 -16.01 -36.78
CA MET A 663 -26.17 -15.31 -35.57
C MET A 663 -26.07 -16.25 -34.37
N GLY A 664 -27.07 -17.09 -34.10
CA GLY A 664 -27.07 -18.03 -32.98
C GLY A 664 -25.99 -19.12 -33.13
N LYS A 665 -25.83 -19.69 -34.34
CA LYS A 665 -24.78 -20.67 -34.63
C LYS A 665 -23.38 -20.05 -34.46
N ASN A 666 -23.21 -18.78 -34.89
CA ASN A 666 -21.95 -18.08 -34.76
C ASN A 666 -21.54 -17.85 -33.29
N ILE A 667 -22.49 -17.47 -32.41
CA ILE A 667 -22.23 -17.32 -30.97
C ILE A 667 -21.70 -18.65 -30.39
N LEU A 668 -22.36 -19.75 -30.68
CA LEU A 668 -21.97 -21.06 -30.17
C LEU A 668 -20.56 -21.45 -30.66
N ILE A 669 -20.25 -21.21 -31.93
CA ILE A 669 -18.95 -21.54 -32.53
C ILE A 669 -17.85 -20.61 -31.98
N MET A 670 -18.12 -19.34 -31.74
CA MET A 670 -17.15 -18.46 -31.10
C MET A 670 -16.79 -18.93 -29.69
N ILE A 671 -17.79 -19.32 -28.89
CA ILE A 671 -17.56 -19.89 -27.55
C ILE A 671 -16.75 -21.20 -27.68
N ALA A 672 -17.14 -22.08 -28.60
CA ALA A 672 -16.40 -23.32 -28.87
C ALA A 672 -14.96 -23.05 -29.35
N THR A 673 -14.73 -22.00 -30.15
CA THR A 673 -13.39 -21.58 -30.59
C THR A 673 -12.54 -21.15 -29.39
N VAL A 674 -13.05 -20.37 -28.46
CA VAL A 674 -12.34 -19.96 -27.24
C VAL A 674 -11.99 -21.19 -26.39
N ILE A 675 -12.93 -22.13 -26.20
CA ILE A 675 -12.67 -23.40 -25.51
C ILE A 675 -11.58 -24.21 -26.24
N GLY A 676 -11.66 -24.28 -27.58
CA GLY A 676 -10.65 -24.92 -28.43
C GLY A 676 -9.26 -24.29 -28.28
N MET A 677 -9.19 -22.96 -28.22
CA MET A 677 -7.93 -22.24 -27.94
C MET A 677 -7.35 -22.62 -26.57
N MET A 678 -8.16 -22.67 -25.53
CA MET A 678 -7.71 -23.09 -24.19
C MET A 678 -7.19 -24.53 -24.21
N PHE A 679 -7.87 -25.43 -24.92
CA PHE A 679 -7.44 -26.84 -25.06
C PHE A 679 -6.12 -26.96 -25.83
N ILE A 680 -5.96 -26.26 -26.96
CA ILE A 680 -4.72 -26.23 -27.72
C ILE A 680 -3.58 -25.68 -26.85
N MET A 681 -3.81 -24.59 -26.14
CA MET A 681 -2.81 -23.99 -25.25
C MET A 681 -2.41 -24.96 -24.11
N PHE A 682 -3.37 -25.66 -23.53
CA PHE A 682 -3.11 -26.69 -22.51
C PHE A 682 -2.19 -27.79 -23.06
N ILE A 683 -2.47 -28.31 -24.27
CA ILE A 683 -1.62 -29.33 -24.92
C ILE A 683 -0.21 -28.79 -25.18
N ILE A 684 -0.09 -27.55 -25.66
CA ILE A 684 1.21 -26.91 -25.91
C ILE A 684 2.01 -26.81 -24.61
N ILE A 685 1.39 -26.36 -23.50
CA ILE A 685 2.05 -26.24 -22.19
C ILE A 685 2.49 -27.62 -21.69
N LEU A 686 1.63 -28.65 -21.79
CA LEU A 686 2.01 -30.02 -21.42
C LEU A 686 3.20 -30.53 -22.21
N PHE A 687 3.21 -30.28 -23.52
CA PHE A 687 4.30 -30.68 -24.40
C PHE A 687 5.62 -30.00 -24.04
N PHE A 688 5.58 -28.68 -23.77
CA PHE A 688 6.75 -27.93 -23.31
C PHE A 688 7.27 -28.41 -21.96
N ASN A 689 6.37 -28.68 -21.01
CA ASN A 689 6.75 -29.24 -19.70
C ASN A 689 7.44 -30.61 -19.87
N LEU A 690 6.93 -31.46 -20.76
CA LEU A 690 7.52 -32.78 -21.03
C LEU A 690 8.91 -32.63 -21.66
N ILE A 691 9.09 -31.71 -22.63
CA ILE A 691 10.40 -31.41 -23.19
C ILE A 691 11.35 -30.89 -22.10
N GLN A 692 10.91 -29.96 -21.26
CA GLN A 692 11.72 -29.42 -20.17
C GLN A 692 12.18 -30.52 -19.21
N GLN A 693 11.29 -31.43 -18.83
CA GLN A 693 11.64 -32.59 -17.99
C GLN A 693 12.65 -33.51 -18.67
N MET A 694 12.49 -33.75 -19.97
CA MET A 694 13.48 -34.56 -20.75
C MET A 694 14.85 -33.86 -20.78
N VAL A 695 14.88 -32.55 -21.03
CA VAL A 695 16.14 -31.77 -21.09
C VAL A 695 16.79 -31.77 -19.71
N SER A 696 16.02 -31.54 -18.63
CA SER A 696 16.51 -31.61 -17.23
C SER A 696 17.13 -32.99 -16.95
N PHE A 697 16.40 -34.05 -17.26
CA PHE A 697 16.91 -35.44 -17.08
C PHE A 697 18.26 -35.68 -17.82
N VAL A 698 18.35 -35.26 -19.05
CA VAL A 698 19.62 -35.39 -19.85
C VAL A 698 20.74 -34.55 -19.21
N THR A 699 20.41 -33.32 -18.76
CA THR A 699 21.37 -32.44 -18.10
C THR A 699 21.87 -33.05 -16.79
N ASP A 700 20.95 -33.61 -15.98
CA ASP A 700 21.28 -34.25 -14.69
C ASP A 700 22.21 -35.47 -14.91
N ILE A 701 21.95 -36.30 -15.98
CA ILE A 701 22.83 -37.41 -16.35
C ILE A 701 24.21 -36.89 -16.75
N ILE A 702 24.30 -35.86 -17.60
CA ILE A 702 25.59 -35.29 -18.04
C ILE A 702 26.36 -34.74 -16.83
N THR A 703 25.65 -34.04 -15.95
CA THR A 703 26.23 -33.48 -14.72
C THR A 703 26.76 -34.60 -13.80
N GLU A 704 26.00 -35.65 -13.62
CA GLU A 704 26.42 -36.80 -12.78
C GLU A 704 27.62 -37.55 -13.39
N ILE A 705 27.65 -37.73 -14.73
CA ILE A 705 28.80 -38.32 -15.43
C ILE A 705 30.03 -37.40 -15.25
N SER A 706 29.88 -36.09 -15.37
CA SER A 706 31.00 -35.14 -15.23
C SER A 706 31.57 -35.08 -13.80
N PHE A 707 30.81 -35.46 -12.77
CA PHE A 707 31.29 -35.58 -11.39
C PHE A 707 31.98 -36.92 -11.13
N ARG A 708 31.78 -37.95 -11.97
CA ARG A 708 32.38 -39.28 -11.80
C ARG A 708 33.63 -39.50 -12.64
N VAL A 709 33.92 -38.62 -13.59
CA VAL A 709 35.18 -38.58 -14.38
C VAL A 709 36.07 -37.49 -13.84
#